data_a3581710774ccdfb0cba3355699c8486
#
_entry.id   a3581710774ccdfb0cba3355699c8486
#
_cell.length_a   1.000
_cell.length_b   1.000
_cell.length_c   1.000
_cell.angle_alpha   90.00
_cell.angle_beta   90.00
_cell.angle_gamma   90.00
#
_symmetry.space_group_name_H-M   'P 1'
#
loop_
_entity.id
_entity.type
_entity.pdbx_description
1 polymer ?
#
loop_
_entity_poly.entity_id
_entity_poly.type
_entity_poly.pdbx_seq_one_letter_code
_entity_poly.pdbx_strand_id
1 'polypeptide(L)'
;VKENESHINVRDVNDGYYLRLYEDEVNLIKDEAYSHMIKEITTDAGVQNVSDISINFDPLYESLTIHHISVWRDGKQIDKMQKNAFKVLANEKDLAMFVYHGSYSAYIILDDIRKGDRLEYDYTISGSNPIYNKKFASSHYFQGTEPIGQIHYSIIAPTTRKLNFKSYNDAPQPDIKTTGSATLYNWDLGTVAGAPNVSNAPAWFDPFQFVQISEYGNWHEVAVWGYNINKPNDKPNGLLGKRISELQEKYGTDTTGLFRAIVSIVQNEVRYMGVEMGPYSHKANDPCKVYNQRYGDCKDKSLLLVSMLHSVGIKADMAIVNTDKIKIEDYLPSPLSFNHAVTLAHVQGKDVWIDATIAGQGGKGTNIYFPCYSKALILSPATTDVIATPEKHGGEIRYTEDYVTGGDESKPVSLTVYTIFTGNKADDMRTYVADQSKAELEKSYQSYYTKIYPHLESTDSVAIIDNKEGDTLETIEKYVITDFYDRDNSNHEYSADFYASMISRQMPQTDNNKKYPIAVAYPYKIHYTVHVISPNGWTIPPKNERIFRDAYHFSCDLETTGNKLSIDYELEYFKDNIAPKEIAEYANDRKKITDDLLSFSFKNSTDAGTSSSTNSNIFTAVVPVVIVISLFAARIYRARRNRDRNRWY
;
A
#
# COMPACT_ATOMS: atom_id res chain seq x y z
N VAL A 1 6.78 -13.83 -34.41
CA VAL A 1 7.23 -15.25 -34.32
C VAL A 1 6.09 -16.19 -34.75
N LYS A 2 6.38 -17.36 -35.32
CA LYS A 2 5.33 -18.33 -35.64
C LYS A 2 4.87 -19.05 -34.37
N GLU A 3 3.54 -19.10 -34.17
CA GLU A 3 2.93 -19.83 -33.06
C GLU A 3 3.29 -21.33 -33.11
N ASN A 4 3.70 -21.89 -31.99
CA ASN A 4 3.92 -23.32 -31.79
C ASN A 4 2.65 -23.98 -31.23
N GLU A 5 2.49 -25.30 -31.44
CA GLU A 5 1.45 -26.05 -30.76
C GLU A 5 1.78 -26.12 -29.27
N SER A 6 0.97 -25.44 -28.45
CA SER A 6 1.08 -25.47 -27.00
C SER A 6 -0.07 -26.30 -26.42
N HIS A 7 0.25 -27.19 -25.48
CA HIS A 7 -0.75 -27.97 -24.74
C HIS A 7 -0.91 -27.39 -23.32
N ILE A 8 -1.82 -26.43 -23.18
CA ILE A 8 -2.21 -25.92 -21.87
C ILE A 8 -3.43 -26.70 -21.38
N ASN A 9 -3.35 -27.19 -20.14
CA ASN A 9 -4.49 -27.82 -19.50
C ASN A 9 -5.50 -26.73 -19.09
N VAL A 10 -6.69 -26.76 -19.64
CA VAL A 10 -7.76 -25.79 -19.37
C VAL A 10 -8.13 -25.71 -17.87
N ARG A 11 -7.83 -26.75 -17.09
CA ARG A 11 -8.04 -26.75 -15.63
C ARG A 11 -7.11 -25.80 -14.87
N ASP A 12 -6.00 -25.42 -15.48
CA ASP A 12 -5.01 -24.50 -14.90
C ASP A 12 -5.29 -23.03 -15.27
N VAL A 13 -6.40 -22.78 -15.98
CA VAL A 13 -6.85 -21.46 -16.45
C VAL A 13 -7.91 -20.93 -15.48
N ASN A 14 -7.61 -19.81 -14.78
CA ASN A 14 -8.49 -19.25 -13.76
C ASN A 14 -9.44 -18.18 -14.31
N ASP A 15 -8.95 -17.27 -15.19
CA ASP A 15 -9.72 -16.14 -15.73
C ASP A 15 -10.49 -16.48 -17.01
N GLY A 16 -10.53 -17.78 -17.37
CA GLY A 16 -11.26 -18.29 -18.52
C GLY A 16 -10.62 -18.02 -19.89
N TYR A 17 -9.39 -17.55 -19.92
CA TYR A 17 -8.55 -17.44 -21.12
C TYR A 17 -7.08 -17.62 -20.76
N TYR A 18 -6.24 -17.89 -21.75
CA TYR A 18 -4.78 -17.93 -21.61
C TYR A 18 -4.09 -17.32 -22.83
N LEU A 19 -2.85 -16.90 -22.65
CA LEU A 19 -2.00 -16.43 -23.76
C LEU A 19 -1.40 -17.63 -24.49
N ARG A 20 -1.76 -17.82 -25.74
CA ARG A 20 -1.10 -18.82 -26.60
C ARG A 20 0.26 -18.34 -27.07
N LEU A 21 0.35 -17.04 -27.39
CA LEU A 21 1.58 -16.34 -27.73
C LEU A 21 1.62 -15.01 -27.00
N TYR A 22 2.75 -14.73 -26.42
CA TYR A 22 3.14 -13.43 -25.89
C TYR A 22 4.48 -13.05 -26.50
N GLU A 23 4.47 -12.11 -27.43
CA GLU A 23 5.63 -11.64 -28.16
C GLU A 23 5.83 -10.16 -27.97
N ASP A 24 7.01 -9.77 -27.47
CA ASP A 24 7.44 -8.38 -27.35
C ASP A 24 8.83 -8.21 -27.98
N GLU A 25 9.00 -7.19 -28.81
CA GLU A 25 10.26 -6.83 -29.45
C GLU A 25 10.58 -5.36 -29.21
N VAL A 26 11.72 -5.06 -28.61
CA VAL A 26 12.20 -3.70 -28.34
C VAL A 26 13.35 -3.37 -29.31
N ASN A 27 13.17 -2.33 -30.11
CA ASN A 27 14.18 -1.86 -31.05
C ASN A 27 14.77 -0.53 -30.60
N LEU A 28 15.90 -0.57 -29.89
CA LEU A 28 16.58 0.63 -29.38
C LEU A 28 17.32 1.45 -30.45
N ILE A 29 17.39 0.94 -31.71
CA ILE A 29 17.92 1.68 -32.85
C ILE A 29 16.86 2.62 -33.41
N LYS A 30 15.61 2.12 -33.50
CA LYS A 30 14.47 2.86 -34.06
C LYS A 30 13.65 3.59 -32.99
N ASP A 31 13.85 3.28 -31.71
CA ASP A 31 13.05 3.73 -30.58
C ASP A 31 11.59 3.25 -30.70
N GLU A 32 11.43 1.93 -30.91
CA GLU A 32 10.16 1.26 -31.13
C GLU A 32 10.02 0.03 -30.23
N ALA A 33 8.80 -0.23 -29.76
CA ALA A 33 8.39 -1.46 -29.07
C ALA A 33 7.20 -2.08 -29.81
N TYR A 34 7.37 -3.30 -30.31
CA TYR A 34 6.33 -4.08 -30.98
C TYR A 34 5.80 -5.14 -30.01
N SER A 35 4.48 -5.33 -29.98
CA SER A 35 3.81 -6.38 -29.21
C SER A 35 2.84 -7.14 -30.09
N HIS A 36 2.83 -8.48 -29.95
CA HIS A 36 1.91 -9.38 -30.62
C HIS A 36 1.37 -10.40 -29.61
N MET A 37 0.07 -10.51 -29.53
CA MET A 37 -0.61 -11.36 -28.54
C MET A 37 -1.66 -12.24 -29.21
N ILE A 38 -1.69 -13.52 -28.82
CA ILE A 38 -2.75 -14.46 -29.16
C ILE A 38 -3.35 -15.00 -27.87
N LYS A 39 -4.64 -14.70 -27.64
CA LYS A 39 -5.41 -15.15 -26.46
C LYS A 39 -6.41 -16.22 -26.89
N GLU A 40 -6.48 -17.36 -26.20
CA GLU A 40 -7.51 -18.39 -26.40
C GLU A 40 -8.53 -18.34 -25.27
N ILE A 41 -9.81 -18.33 -25.65
CA ILE A 41 -10.95 -18.18 -24.74
C ILE A 41 -11.50 -19.57 -24.40
N THR A 42 -11.45 -19.93 -23.12
CA THR A 42 -11.82 -21.29 -22.67
C THR A 42 -13.19 -21.35 -21.98
N THR A 43 -13.70 -20.23 -21.48
CA THR A 43 -15.00 -20.16 -20.77
C THR A 43 -15.76 -18.87 -21.11
N ASP A 44 -17.04 -18.80 -20.71
CA ASP A 44 -17.85 -17.59 -20.86
C ASP A 44 -17.31 -16.40 -20.01
N ALA A 45 -16.69 -16.67 -18.87
CA ALA A 45 -15.98 -15.64 -18.11
C ALA A 45 -14.81 -15.06 -18.93
N GLY A 46 -14.09 -15.91 -19.66
CA GLY A 46 -13.01 -15.48 -20.55
C GLY A 46 -13.51 -14.59 -21.69
N VAL A 47 -14.75 -14.79 -22.18
CA VAL A 47 -15.34 -13.88 -23.18
C VAL A 47 -15.41 -12.46 -22.63
N GLN A 48 -15.86 -12.27 -21.39
CA GLN A 48 -15.92 -10.94 -20.76
C GLN A 48 -14.53 -10.34 -20.53
N ASN A 49 -13.57 -11.18 -20.13
CA ASN A 49 -12.22 -10.72 -19.78
C ASN A 49 -11.34 -10.35 -20.99
N VAL A 50 -11.72 -10.76 -22.22
CA VAL A 50 -10.94 -10.47 -23.43
C VAL A 50 -11.70 -9.75 -24.53
N SER A 51 -12.99 -9.41 -24.32
CA SER A 51 -13.82 -8.71 -25.33
C SER A 51 -13.41 -7.26 -25.57
N ASP A 52 -12.44 -6.75 -24.84
CA ASP A 52 -11.86 -5.43 -25.07
C ASP A 52 -10.34 -5.47 -25.16
N ILE A 53 -9.79 -4.57 -25.95
CA ILE A 53 -8.36 -4.31 -26.05
C ILE A 53 -8.12 -2.87 -25.58
N SER A 54 -7.17 -2.70 -24.65
CA SER A 54 -6.74 -1.42 -24.14
C SER A 54 -5.23 -1.32 -24.23
N ILE A 55 -4.73 -0.37 -25.03
CA ILE A 55 -3.30 -0.13 -25.23
C ILE A 55 -2.96 1.26 -24.71
N ASN A 56 -2.09 1.31 -23.70
CA ASN A 56 -1.69 2.55 -23.07
C ASN A 56 -0.48 3.17 -23.78
N PHE A 57 -0.49 4.47 -23.97
CA PHE A 57 0.62 5.26 -24.51
C PHE A 57 0.58 6.69 -23.98
N ASP A 58 1.71 7.40 -23.97
CA ASP A 58 1.77 8.82 -23.63
C ASP A 58 1.96 9.65 -24.91
N PRO A 59 0.92 10.36 -25.39
CA PRO A 59 0.97 11.09 -26.64
C PRO A 59 1.94 12.29 -26.64
N LEU A 60 2.52 12.66 -25.50
CA LEU A 60 3.54 13.71 -25.43
C LEU A 60 4.87 13.28 -26.05
N TYR A 61 5.16 11.98 -26.07
CA TYR A 61 6.41 11.45 -26.62
C TYR A 61 6.27 10.09 -27.31
N GLU A 62 5.08 9.48 -27.30
CA GLU A 62 4.80 8.19 -27.92
C GLU A 62 3.75 8.30 -29.01
N SER A 63 3.85 7.45 -30.01
CA SER A 63 2.81 7.23 -31.01
C SER A 63 2.47 5.75 -31.11
N LEU A 64 1.18 5.44 -31.18
CA LEU A 64 0.66 4.07 -31.28
C LEU A 64 0.24 3.77 -32.72
N THR A 65 0.70 2.66 -33.25
CA THR A 65 0.25 2.09 -34.53
C THR A 65 -0.28 0.69 -34.27
N ILE A 66 -1.56 0.46 -34.52
CA ILE A 66 -2.18 -0.86 -34.46
C ILE A 66 -2.14 -1.44 -35.87
N HIS A 67 -1.57 -2.63 -36.03
CA HIS A 67 -1.38 -3.24 -37.34
C HIS A 67 -2.49 -4.21 -37.67
N HIS A 68 -2.95 -5.01 -36.69
CA HIS A 68 -3.90 -6.07 -36.89
C HIS A 68 -4.74 -6.36 -35.66
N ILE A 69 -6.02 -6.71 -35.86
CA ILE A 69 -6.91 -7.31 -34.86
C ILE A 69 -7.78 -8.32 -35.58
N SER A 70 -7.76 -9.57 -35.16
CA SER A 70 -8.64 -10.60 -35.70
C SER A 70 -9.10 -11.61 -34.65
N VAL A 71 -10.17 -12.27 -34.96
CA VAL A 71 -10.69 -13.42 -34.24
C VAL A 71 -10.60 -14.65 -35.16
N TRP A 72 -10.02 -15.72 -34.63
CA TRP A 72 -9.99 -17.02 -35.30
C TRP A 72 -11.09 -17.91 -34.72
N ARG A 73 -12.03 -18.32 -35.55
CA ARG A 73 -13.15 -19.20 -35.22
C ARG A 73 -13.27 -20.33 -36.26
N ASP A 74 -13.28 -21.57 -35.82
CA ASP A 74 -13.38 -22.76 -36.70
C ASP A 74 -12.36 -22.75 -37.85
N GLY A 75 -11.13 -22.29 -37.57
CA GLY A 75 -10.04 -22.19 -38.54
C GLY A 75 -10.17 -21.02 -39.52
N LYS A 76 -11.15 -20.14 -39.36
CA LYS A 76 -11.35 -18.95 -40.20
C LYS A 76 -10.97 -17.71 -39.46
N GLN A 77 -10.23 -16.84 -40.12
CA GLN A 77 -9.87 -15.52 -39.63
C GLN A 77 -11.02 -14.53 -39.91
N ILE A 78 -11.41 -13.77 -38.89
CA ILE A 78 -12.43 -12.74 -38.97
C ILE A 78 -11.74 -11.41 -38.58
N ASP A 79 -11.61 -10.51 -39.54
CA ASP A 79 -11.03 -9.19 -39.33
C ASP A 79 -11.93 -8.37 -38.40
N LYS A 80 -11.33 -7.83 -37.33
CA LYS A 80 -11.97 -6.97 -36.32
C LYS A 80 -11.39 -5.55 -36.32
N MET A 81 -10.51 -5.23 -37.27
CA MET A 81 -9.90 -3.91 -37.39
C MET A 81 -10.90 -2.87 -37.90
N GLN A 82 -11.60 -2.22 -37.00
CA GLN A 82 -12.56 -1.14 -37.34
C GLN A 82 -12.01 0.19 -36.88
N LYS A 83 -11.46 0.98 -37.81
CA LYS A 83 -10.82 2.28 -37.50
C LYS A 83 -11.69 3.24 -36.68
N ASN A 84 -12.99 3.25 -36.89
CA ASN A 84 -13.93 4.13 -36.20
C ASN A 84 -14.42 3.60 -34.85
N ALA A 85 -14.05 2.37 -34.46
CA ALA A 85 -14.45 1.76 -33.20
C ALA A 85 -13.49 2.11 -32.04
N PHE A 86 -12.28 2.58 -32.37
CA PHE A 86 -11.32 2.99 -31.34
C PHE A 86 -11.74 4.27 -30.65
N LYS A 87 -11.69 4.23 -29.32
CA LYS A 87 -11.81 5.41 -28.46
C LYS A 87 -10.47 5.65 -27.79
N VAL A 88 -9.99 6.87 -27.86
CA VAL A 88 -8.81 7.30 -27.11
C VAL A 88 -9.30 8.01 -25.86
N LEU A 89 -9.10 7.36 -24.73
CA LEU A 89 -9.58 7.81 -23.42
C LEU A 89 -8.38 8.19 -22.54
N ALA A 90 -8.51 9.27 -21.79
CA ALA A 90 -7.52 9.57 -20.76
C ALA A 90 -7.49 8.42 -19.74
N ASN A 91 -6.30 7.90 -19.47
CA ASN A 91 -6.11 6.79 -18.52
C ASN A 91 -5.87 7.35 -17.11
N GLU A 92 -6.96 7.77 -16.47
CA GLU A 92 -6.95 8.42 -15.15
C GLU A 92 -7.26 7.40 -14.03
N LYS A 93 -6.65 6.21 -14.07
CA LYS A 93 -6.88 5.13 -13.09
C LYS A 93 -6.59 5.56 -11.64
N ASP A 94 -5.66 6.50 -11.47
CA ASP A 94 -5.22 6.98 -10.15
C ASP A 94 -5.85 8.33 -9.76
N LEU A 95 -6.88 8.76 -10.47
CA LEU A 95 -7.59 10.02 -10.17
C LEU A 95 -8.15 10.05 -8.73
N ALA A 96 -8.66 8.92 -8.25
CA ALA A 96 -9.14 8.79 -6.87
C ALA A 96 -8.04 9.00 -5.81
N MET A 97 -6.77 8.99 -6.23
CA MET A 97 -5.58 9.26 -5.41
C MET A 97 -4.95 10.62 -5.74
N PHE A 98 -5.68 11.46 -6.47
CA PHE A 98 -5.21 12.77 -6.90
C PHE A 98 -3.94 12.72 -7.77
N VAL A 99 -3.75 11.67 -8.58
CA VAL A 99 -2.63 11.54 -9.52
C VAL A 99 -3.14 11.48 -10.95
N TYR A 100 -2.64 12.41 -11.78
CA TYR A 100 -2.93 12.53 -13.21
C TYR A 100 -1.68 12.12 -14.00
N HIS A 101 -1.78 11.03 -14.76
CA HIS A 101 -0.63 10.52 -15.53
C HIS A 101 -0.49 11.14 -16.92
N GLY A 102 -1.57 11.70 -17.47
CA GLY A 102 -1.60 12.19 -18.85
C GLY A 102 -1.41 11.10 -19.90
N SER A 103 -1.40 9.84 -19.50
CA SER A 103 -1.40 8.71 -20.43
C SER A 103 -2.81 8.50 -20.99
N TYR A 104 -2.86 7.93 -22.19
CA TYR A 104 -4.10 7.59 -22.86
C TYR A 104 -4.17 6.09 -23.11
N SER A 105 -5.39 5.57 -23.13
CA SER A 105 -5.67 4.22 -23.61
C SER A 105 -6.38 4.30 -24.95
N ALA A 106 -5.81 3.68 -25.96
CA ALA A 106 -6.54 3.33 -27.16
C ALA A 106 -7.38 2.08 -26.85
N TYR A 107 -8.69 2.28 -26.80
CA TYR A 107 -9.64 1.30 -26.32
C TYR A 107 -10.62 0.87 -27.43
N ILE A 108 -10.82 -0.42 -27.60
CA ILE A 108 -11.81 -1.00 -28.51
C ILE A 108 -12.57 -2.12 -27.82
N ILE A 109 -13.90 -2.10 -27.95
CA ILE A 109 -14.77 -3.22 -27.57
C ILE A 109 -15.02 -4.05 -28.82
N LEU A 110 -14.74 -5.35 -28.73
CA LEU A 110 -14.95 -6.30 -29.81
C LEU A 110 -16.33 -6.95 -29.69
N ASP A 111 -17.05 -6.93 -30.77
CA ASP A 111 -18.36 -7.58 -30.89
C ASP A 111 -18.21 -9.08 -31.26
N ASP A 112 -19.25 -9.88 -30.95
CA ASP A 112 -19.37 -11.29 -31.31
C ASP A 112 -18.12 -12.12 -30.97
N ILE A 113 -17.63 -11.98 -29.74
CA ILE A 113 -16.59 -12.83 -29.17
C ILE A 113 -17.24 -14.02 -28.49
N ARG A 114 -16.70 -15.24 -28.67
CA ARG A 114 -17.29 -16.49 -28.17
C ARG A 114 -16.26 -17.38 -27.50
N LYS A 115 -16.71 -18.24 -26.61
CA LYS A 115 -15.90 -19.35 -26.10
C LYS A 115 -15.36 -20.20 -27.27
N GLY A 116 -14.07 -20.51 -27.21
CA GLY A 116 -13.34 -21.24 -28.25
C GLY A 116 -12.72 -20.35 -29.33
N ASP A 117 -13.00 -19.05 -29.33
CA ASP A 117 -12.32 -18.10 -30.20
C ASP A 117 -10.87 -17.88 -29.75
N ARG A 118 -10.02 -17.52 -30.73
CA ARG A 118 -8.69 -16.96 -30.47
C ARG A 118 -8.68 -15.51 -30.91
N LEU A 119 -8.37 -14.62 -29.99
CA LEU A 119 -8.16 -13.20 -30.26
C LEU A 119 -6.69 -12.96 -30.54
N GLU A 120 -6.37 -12.42 -31.70
CA GLU A 120 -5.02 -12.05 -32.13
C GLU A 120 -4.95 -10.57 -32.45
N TYR A 121 -3.94 -9.88 -31.92
CA TYR A 121 -3.69 -8.48 -32.21
C TYR A 121 -2.23 -8.11 -32.04
N ASP A 122 -1.78 -7.13 -32.83
CA ASP A 122 -0.43 -6.60 -32.76
C ASP A 122 -0.38 -5.09 -33.01
N TYR A 123 0.61 -4.47 -32.37
CA TYR A 123 0.81 -3.01 -32.41
C TYR A 123 2.27 -2.63 -32.20
N THR A 124 2.62 -1.39 -32.58
CA THR A 124 3.90 -0.75 -32.27
C THR A 124 3.68 0.55 -31.54
N ILE A 125 4.46 0.75 -30.47
CA ILE A 125 4.64 2.06 -29.83
C ILE A 125 6.00 2.58 -30.24
N SER A 126 6.03 3.81 -30.82
CA SER A 126 7.26 4.48 -31.23
C SER A 126 7.49 5.72 -30.40
N GLY A 127 8.72 5.90 -29.91
CA GLY A 127 9.12 6.97 -29.01
C GLY A 127 9.31 6.52 -27.57
N SER A 128 10.02 7.34 -26.80
CA SER A 128 10.34 7.07 -25.38
C SER A 128 10.40 8.36 -24.58
N ASN A 129 10.19 8.26 -23.26
CA ASN A 129 10.21 9.42 -22.38
C ASN A 129 11.60 10.11 -22.41
N PRO A 130 11.68 11.38 -22.85
CA PRO A 130 12.95 12.10 -23.01
C PRO A 130 13.69 12.33 -21.67
N ILE A 131 13.02 12.16 -20.53
CA ILE A 131 13.59 12.35 -19.20
C ILE A 131 14.78 11.42 -18.94
N TYR A 132 14.83 10.26 -19.57
CA TYR A 132 15.88 9.26 -19.40
C TYR A 132 17.10 9.50 -20.32
N ASN A 133 17.11 10.58 -21.14
CA ASN A 133 18.19 10.86 -22.10
C ASN A 133 18.51 9.65 -23.00
N LYS A 134 17.48 8.94 -23.46
CA LYS A 134 17.54 7.71 -24.27
C LYS A 134 18.22 6.51 -23.60
N LYS A 135 18.54 6.57 -22.29
CA LYS A 135 18.93 5.36 -21.57
C LYS A 135 17.73 4.44 -21.40
N PHE A 136 17.96 3.16 -21.63
CA PHE A 136 16.94 2.13 -21.48
C PHE A 136 17.03 1.48 -20.10
N ALA A 137 15.88 1.35 -19.46
CA ALA A 137 15.69 0.52 -18.28
C ALA A 137 14.27 -0.06 -18.31
N SER A 138 14.14 -1.34 -18.02
CA SER A 138 12.86 -2.05 -18.05
C SER A 138 12.90 -3.29 -17.16
N SER A 139 11.73 -3.86 -16.89
CA SER A 139 11.58 -5.23 -16.39
C SER A 139 10.59 -5.95 -17.30
N HIS A 140 10.94 -7.15 -17.76
CA HIS A 140 10.05 -7.97 -18.57
C HIS A 140 9.70 -9.25 -17.82
N TYR A 141 8.39 -9.54 -17.72
CA TYR A 141 7.84 -10.70 -17.01
C TYR A 141 7.57 -11.84 -17.97
N PHE A 142 8.10 -13.02 -17.65
CA PHE A 142 7.85 -14.25 -18.39
C PHE A 142 6.73 -15.09 -17.79
N GLN A 143 6.11 -14.61 -16.70
CA GLN A 143 5.08 -15.34 -15.98
C GLN A 143 4.00 -14.38 -15.49
N GLY A 144 2.76 -14.82 -15.50
CA GLY A 144 1.60 -14.19 -14.92
C GLY A 144 0.80 -15.16 -14.08
N THR A 145 -0.43 -14.80 -13.70
CA THR A 145 -1.37 -15.68 -12.98
C THR A 145 -1.94 -16.76 -13.89
N GLU A 146 -2.07 -16.46 -15.17
CA GLU A 146 -2.54 -17.40 -16.18
C GLU A 146 -1.36 -18.07 -16.91
N PRO A 147 -1.53 -19.31 -17.39
CA PRO A 147 -0.48 -19.98 -18.16
C PRO A 147 -0.28 -19.29 -19.51
N ILE A 148 0.96 -19.37 -20.03
CA ILE A 148 1.36 -18.82 -21.33
C ILE A 148 1.91 -19.95 -22.17
N GLY A 149 1.42 -20.11 -23.41
CA GLY A 149 1.81 -21.19 -24.32
C GLY A 149 3.19 -21.02 -24.92
N GLN A 150 3.51 -19.80 -25.33
CA GLN A 150 4.81 -19.43 -25.90
C GLN A 150 5.13 -17.99 -25.59
N ILE A 151 6.39 -17.73 -25.24
CA ILE A 151 6.88 -16.37 -25.03
C ILE A 151 8.05 -16.13 -25.96
N HIS A 152 8.01 -15.01 -26.67
CA HIS A 152 9.15 -14.44 -27.38
C HIS A 152 9.40 -13.03 -26.88
N TYR A 153 10.60 -12.78 -26.38
CA TYR A 153 11.03 -11.45 -26.02
C TYR A 153 12.38 -11.14 -26.65
N SER A 154 12.52 -10.00 -27.29
CA SER A 154 13.79 -9.63 -27.88
C SER A 154 14.12 -8.14 -27.72
N ILE A 155 15.42 -7.83 -27.66
CA ILE A 155 15.93 -6.46 -27.68
C ILE A 155 16.99 -6.35 -28.76
N ILE A 156 16.81 -5.39 -29.67
CA ILE A 156 17.82 -5.02 -30.68
C ILE A 156 18.46 -3.71 -30.25
N ALA A 157 19.76 -3.72 -30.00
CA ALA A 157 20.50 -2.54 -29.57
C ALA A 157 21.73 -2.30 -30.44
N PRO A 158 22.19 -1.04 -30.62
CA PRO A 158 23.52 -0.78 -31.17
C PRO A 158 24.62 -1.44 -30.33
N THR A 159 25.66 -1.98 -30.95
CA THR A 159 26.79 -2.59 -30.24
C THR A 159 27.52 -1.64 -29.29
N THR A 160 27.32 -0.33 -29.44
CA THR A 160 27.85 0.72 -28.56
C THR A 160 27.06 0.88 -27.27
N ARG A 161 25.84 0.32 -27.18
CA ARG A 161 25.01 0.35 -25.97
C ARG A 161 25.22 -0.92 -25.15
N LYS A 162 25.57 -0.76 -23.88
CA LYS A 162 25.78 -1.89 -22.97
C LYS A 162 24.54 -2.07 -22.09
N LEU A 163 23.84 -3.17 -22.29
CA LEU A 163 22.72 -3.57 -21.44
C LEU A 163 23.21 -4.55 -20.36
N ASN A 164 22.79 -4.32 -19.12
CA ASN A 164 22.99 -5.23 -18.00
C ASN A 164 21.67 -5.96 -17.75
N PHE A 165 21.72 -7.26 -17.41
CA PHE A 165 20.58 -8.13 -17.17
C PHE A 165 20.68 -8.79 -15.81
N LYS A 166 19.56 -8.86 -15.10
CA LYS A 166 19.44 -9.62 -13.87
C LYS A 166 18.11 -10.37 -13.85
N SER A 167 18.21 -11.70 -13.75
CA SER A 167 17.04 -12.60 -13.71
C SER A 167 16.61 -12.84 -12.26
N TYR A 168 15.29 -12.98 -12.09
CA TYR A 168 14.65 -13.25 -10.80
C TYR A 168 13.72 -14.47 -10.94
N ASN A 169 13.59 -15.23 -9.86
CA ASN A 169 12.69 -16.38 -9.75
C ASN A 169 12.92 -17.41 -10.88
N ASP A 170 14.20 -17.73 -11.15
CA ASP A 170 14.64 -18.68 -12.19
C ASP A 170 14.31 -18.25 -13.64
N ALA A 171 14.07 -16.96 -13.88
CA ALA A 171 13.94 -16.46 -15.25
C ALA A 171 15.22 -16.71 -16.06
N PRO A 172 15.12 -17.11 -17.35
CA PRO A 172 16.30 -17.42 -18.16
C PRO A 172 17.10 -16.18 -18.53
N GLN A 173 18.38 -16.40 -18.82
CA GLN A 173 19.26 -15.39 -19.43
C GLN A 173 19.01 -15.30 -20.94
N PRO A 174 19.33 -14.16 -21.59
CA PRO A 174 19.15 -14.02 -23.04
C PRO A 174 20.18 -14.83 -23.84
N ASP A 175 19.75 -15.30 -24.99
CA ASP A 175 20.67 -15.64 -26.08
C ASP A 175 21.15 -14.36 -26.73
N ILE A 176 22.49 -14.19 -26.84
CA ILE A 176 23.11 -12.95 -27.33
C ILE A 176 23.77 -13.21 -28.69
N LYS A 177 23.36 -12.45 -29.71
CA LYS A 177 23.93 -12.53 -31.05
C LYS A 177 24.27 -11.16 -31.60
N THR A 178 25.55 -10.94 -31.91
CA THR A 178 26.01 -9.69 -32.52
C THR A 178 26.16 -9.87 -34.00
N THR A 179 25.59 -8.97 -34.81
CA THR A 179 25.67 -8.95 -36.25
C THR A 179 25.88 -7.52 -36.74
N GLY A 180 27.04 -7.24 -37.33
CA GLY A 180 27.41 -5.89 -37.76
C GLY A 180 27.44 -4.88 -36.58
N SER A 181 26.65 -3.82 -36.67
CA SER A 181 26.56 -2.77 -35.65
C SER A 181 25.44 -2.97 -34.64
N ALA A 182 24.74 -4.12 -34.68
CA ALA A 182 23.63 -4.45 -33.80
C ALA A 182 23.88 -5.70 -32.96
N THR A 183 23.38 -5.71 -31.74
CA THR A 183 23.33 -6.87 -30.86
C THR A 183 21.85 -7.21 -30.61
N LEU A 184 21.49 -8.47 -30.85
CA LEU A 184 20.20 -9.04 -30.50
C LEU A 184 20.34 -9.81 -29.17
N TYR A 185 19.48 -9.49 -28.23
CA TYR A 185 19.25 -10.25 -27.00
C TYR A 185 17.90 -10.91 -27.11
N ASN A 186 17.83 -12.24 -26.97
CA ASN A 186 16.64 -13.01 -27.28
C ASN A 186 16.29 -14.00 -26.19
N TRP A 187 14.99 -14.13 -25.90
CA TRP A 187 14.40 -15.14 -25.03
C TRP A 187 13.27 -15.84 -25.79
N ASP A 188 13.38 -17.13 -25.95
CA ASP A 188 12.36 -18.00 -26.51
C ASP A 188 11.98 -19.05 -25.47
N LEU A 189 10.77 -18.96 -24.94
CA LEU A 189 10.26 -19.91 -23.97
C LEU A 189 9.06 -20.66 -24.54
N GLY A 190 8.98 -21.93 -24.24
CA GLY A 190 7.77 -22.73 -24.46
C GLY A 190 6.71 -22.41 -23.40
N THR A 191 5.91 -23.43 -23.09
CA THR A 191 4.82 -23.28 -22.11
C THR A 191 5.35 -22.91 -20.71
N VAL A 192 4.82 -21.83 -20.16
CA VAL A 192 5.07 -21.37 -18.80
C VAL A 192 3.79 -21.49 -17.99
N ALA A 193 3.84 -22.18 -16.85
CA ALA A 193 2.69 -22.32 -15.95
C ALA A 193 2.34 -21.00 -15.29
N GLY A 194 1.07 -20.77 -15.02
CA GLY A 194 0.63 -19.63 -14.21
C GLY A 194 1.16 -19.73 -12.78
N ALA A 195 1.55 -18.61 -12.21
CA ALA A 195 1.94 -18.54 -10.81
C ALA A 195 0.70 -18.49 -9.89
N PRO A 196 0.79 -19.01 -8.66
CA PRO A 196 -0.32 -18.96 -7.74
C PRO A 196 -0.66 -17.51 -7.37
N ASN A 197 -1.94 -17.23 -7.16
CA ASN A 197 -2.36 -15.95 -6.63
C ASN A 197 -1.83 -15.77 -5.20
N VAL A 198 -0.98 -14.78 -5.00
CA VAL A 198 -0.33 -14.48 -3.71
C VAL A 198 -1.10 -13.38 -2.96
N SER A 199 -2.38 -13.63 -2.67
CA SER A 199 -3.16 -12.75 -1.81
C SER A 199 -2.52 -12.63 -0.43
N ASN A 200 -2.49 -11.42 0.14
CA ASN A 200 -1.90 -11.11 1.45
C ASN A 200 -0.36 -11.29 1.54
N ALA A 201 0.36 -11.36 0.43
CA ALA A 201 1.82 -11.26 0.46
C ALA A 201 2.26 -9.79 0.68
N PRO A 202 3.44 -9.55 1.29
CA PRO A 202 4.03 -8.22 1.35
C PRO A 202 4.23 -7.64 -0.07
N ALA A 203 4.20 -6.32 -0.20
CA ALA A 203 4.33 -5.68 -1.50
C ALA A 203 5.69 -5.91 -2.17
N TRP A 204 6.74 -6.07 -1.38
CA TRP A 204 8.07 -6.40 -1.88
C TRP A 204 8.20 -7.83 -2.41
N PHE A 205 7.25 -8.72 -2.14
CA PHE A 205 7.29 -10.11 -2.61
C PHE A 205 6.73 -10.21 -4.03
N ASP A 206 7.58 -10.55 -4.97
CA ASP A 206 7.21 -10.85 -6.35
C ASP A 206 7.47 -12.32 -6.65
N PRO A 207 6.44 -13.14 -6.92
CA PRO A 207 6.60 -14.56 -7.21
C PRO A 207 6.92 -14.86 -8.67
N PHE A 208 6.80 -13.87 -9.57
CA PHE A 208 6.86 -14.10 -11.00
C PHE A 208 8.31 -14.18 -11.52
N GLN A 209 8.50 -14.97 -12.56
CA GLN A 209 9.76 -14.98 -13.33
C GLN A 209 9.86 -13.69 -14.15
N PHE A 210 10.93 -12.93 -13.96
CA PHE A 210 11.18 -11.73 -14.74
C PHE A 210 12.67 -11.44 -14.90
N VAL A 211 13.00 -10.66 -15.90
CA VAL A 211 14.34 -10.11 -16.12
C VAL A 211 14.30 -8.60 -15.98
N GLN A 212 15.21 -8.04 -15.19
CA GLN A 212 15.47 -6.61 -15.16
C GLN A 212 16.58 -6.27 -16.14
N ILE A 213 16.40 -5.19 -16.89
CA ILE A 213 17.36 -4.67 -17.88
C ILE A 213 17.69 -3.23 -17.51
N SER A 214 18.98 -2.85 -17.58
CA SER A 214 19.38 -1.47 -17.31
C SER A 214 20.66 -1.09 -18.03
N GLU A 215 20.71 0.13 -18.54
CA GLU A 215 21.94 0.78 -19.04
C GLU A 215 22.65 1.61 -17.97
N TYR A 216 22.09 1.73 -16.77
CA TYR A 216 22.77 2.39 -15.67
C TYR A 216 23.80 1.44 -15.07
N GLY A 217 25.08 1.88 -15.03
CA GLY A 217 26.19 1.06 -14.57
C GLY A 217 26.28 0.94 -13.05
N ASN A 218 25.78 1.94 -12.33
CA ASN A 218 25.83 2.03 -10.86
C ASN A 218 24.78 3.02 -10.34
N TRP A 219 24.56 3.04 -9.03
CA TRP A 219 23.61 3.95 -8.38
C TRP A 219 24.04 5.42 -8.44
N HIS A 220 25.33 5.71 -8.54
CA HIS A 220 25.83 7.07 -8.75
C HIS A 220 25.26 7.71 -10.03
N GLU A 221 25.22 6.97 -11.14
CA GLU A 221 24.63 7.47 -12.38
C GLU A 221 23.15 7.83 -12.23
N VAL A 222 22.39 7.04 -11.47
CA VAL A 222 20.99 7.32 -11.16
C VAL A 222 20.85 8.55 -10.27
N ALA A 223 21.72 8.67 -9.24
CA ALA A 223 21.73 9.82 -8.33
C ALA A 223 22.02 11.14 -9.06
N VAL A 224 23.04 11.14 -9.94
CA VAL A 224 23.42 12.30 -10.75
C VAL A 224 22.32 12.66 -11.75
N TRP A 225 21.71 11.66 -12.41
CA TRP A 225 20.55 11.88 -13.27
C TRP A 225 19.41 12.56 -12.51
N GLY A 226 19.01 12.01 -11.35
CA GLY A 226 17.93 12.55 -10.53
C GLY A 226 18.22 13.95 -10.01
N TYR A 227 19.46 14.23 -9.58
CA TYR A 227 19.92 15.57 -9.18
C TYR A 227 19.79 16.57 -10.32
N ASN A 228 20.23 16.19 -11.53
CA ASN A 228 20.26 17.12 -12.67
C ASN A 228 18.86 17.56 -13.12
N ILE A 229 17.86 16.70 -12.98
CA ILE A 229 16.47 17.02 -13.33
C ILE A 229 15.70 17.72 -12.18
N ASN A 230 16.19 17.66 -10.93
CA ASN A 230 15.54 18.16 -9.72
C ASN A 230 16.44 19.11 -8.92
N LYS A 231 17.12 20.05 -9.60
CA LYS A 231 17.98 21.01 -8.91
C LYS A 231 17.18 21.93 -8.01
N PRO A 232 17.58 22.10 -6.72
CA PRO A 232 16.90 23.01 -5.82
C PRO A 232 17.05 24.48 -6.26
N ASN A 233 16.07 25.28 -5.91
CA ASN A 233 16.11 26.73 -6.07
C ASN A 233 16.53 27.38 -4.73
N ASP A 234 17.80 27.70 -4.59
CA ASP A 234 18.35 28.22 -3.33
C ASP A 234 17.98 29.70 -3.05
N LYS A 235 17.39 30.40 -4.02
CA LYS A 235 16.99 31.81 -3.91
C LYS A 235 15.59 32.01 -4.48
N PRO A 236 14.55 31.40 -3.88
CA PRO A 236 13.20 31.58 -4.35
C PRO A 236 12.75 33.04 -4.19
N ASN A 237 11.94 33.50 -5.13
CA ASN A 237 11.43 34.85 -5.19
C ASN A 237 9.89 34.91 -4.99
N GLY A 238 9.31 36.09 -5.20
CA GLY A 238 7.87 36.29 -5.13
C GLY A 238 7.26 35.94 -3.78
N LEU A 239 6.10 35.27 -3.78
CA LEU A 239 5.38 34.90 -2.56
C LEU A 239 6.18 33.92 -1.68
N LEU A 240 6.88 32.97 -2.28
CA LEU A 240 7.70 32.03 -1.54
C LEU A 240 8.87 32.72 -0.85
N GLY A 241 9.61 33.58 -1.56
CA GLY A 241 10.72 34.35 -0.98
C GLY A 241 10.26 35.27 0.17
N LYS A 242 9.10 35.93 0.00
CA LYS A 242 8.50 36.74 1.09
C LYS A 242 8.18 35.88 2.31
N ARG A 243 7.56 34.73 2.12
CA ARG A 243 7.21 33.81 3.22
C ARG A 243 8.45 33.33 3.98
N ILE A 244 9.52 33.02 3.26
CA ILE A 244 10.80 32.62 3.88
C ILE A 244 11.37 33.75 4.74
N SER A 245 11.37 34.99 4.24
CA SER A 245 11.84 36.16 5.00
C SER A 245 11.03 36.38 6.28
N GLU A 246 9.69 36.26 6.22
CA GLU A 246 8.80 36.36 7.37
C GLU A 246 9.12 35.27 8.42
N LEU A 247 9.43 34.05 7.98
CA LEU A 247 9.83 32.96 8.89
C LEU A 247 11.19 33.23 9.54
N GLN A 248 12.17 33.72 8.78
CA GLN A 248 13.49 34.08 9.32
C GLN A 248 13.38 35.20 10.36
N GLU A 249 12.55 36.21 10.10
CA GLU A 249 12.28 37.28 11.07
C GLU A 249 11.61 36.75 12.33
N LYS A 250 10.59 35.88 12.19
CA LYS A 250 9.83 35.32 13.30
C LYS A 250 10.65 34.42 14.21
N TYR A 251 11.49 33.56 13.64
CA TYR A 251 12.23 32.53 14.40
C TYR A 251 13.65 32.98 14.76
N GLY A 252 14.23 33.97 14.07
CA GLY A 252 15.57 34.49 14.36
C GLY A 252 16.64 33.39 14.43
N THR A 253 17.21 33.18 15.61
CA THR A 253 18.24 32.17 15.86
C THR A 253 17.67 30.78 16.22
N ASP A 254 16.37 30.64 16.35
CA ASP A 254 15.73 29.34 16.63
C ASP A 254 15.66 28.49 15.35
N THR A 255 16.78 27.87 15.02
CA THR A 255 16.93 27.00 13.83
C THR A 255 15.93 25.82 13.87
N THR A 256 15.67 25.27 15.05
CA THR A 256 14.76 24.11 15.18
C THR A 256 13.30 24.51 14.96
N GLY A 257 12.89 25.65 15.53
CA GLY A 257 11.54 26.20 15.30
C GLY A 257 11.32 26.59 13.84
N LEU A 258 12.34 27.24 13.22
CA LEU A 258 12.31 27.58 11.79
C LEU A 258 12.20 26.33 10.91
N PHE A 259 13.04 25.31 11.16
CA PHE A 259 12.96 24.03 10.46
C PHE A 259 11.57 23.43 10.56
N ARG A 260 11.01 23.32 11.77
CA ARG A 260 9.68 22.73 11.98
C ARG A 260 8.56 23.53 11.29
N ALA A 261 8.64 24.85 11.28
CA ALA A 261 7.70 25.71 10.59
C ALA A 261 7.74 25.49 9.07
N ILE A 262 8.93 25.36 8.49
CA ILE A 262 9.10 25.07 7.05
C ILE A 262 8.51 23.70 6.71
N VAL A 263 8.84 22.65 7.48
CA VAL A 263 8.27 21.31 7.28
C VAL A 263 6.73 21.36 7.34
N SER A 264 6.18 22.02 8.36
CA SER A 264 4.73 22.15 8.54
C SER A 264 4.05 22.87 7.37
N ILE A 265 4.66 23.91 6.82
CA ILE A 265 4.13 24.62 5.64
C ILE A 265 4.03 23.67 4.45
N VAL A 266 5.11 22.96 4.14
CA VAL A 266 5.12 22.07 2.99
C VAL A 266 4.16 20.90 3.18
N GLN A 267 4.10 20.32 4.36
CA GLN A 267 3.23 19.19 4.65
C GLN A 267 1.73 19.58 4.62
N ASN A 268 1.36 20.72 5.20
CA ASN A 268 -0.04 21.05 5.50
C ASN A 268 -0.64 22.14 4.58
N GLU A 269 0.16 23.10 4.06
CA GLU A 269 -0.35 24.17 3.20
C GLU A 269 -0.28 23.82 1.70
N VAL A 270 0.45 22.75 1.32
CA VAL A 270 0.55 22.25 -0.06
C VAL A 270 -0.13 20.89 -0.14
N ARG A 271 -1.29 20.82 -0.79
CA ARG A 271 -2.07 19.59 -0.95
C ARG A 271 -1.30 18.57 -1.81
N TYR A 272 -1.46 17.28 -1.50
CA TYR A 272 -0.95 16.24 -2.39
C TYR A 272 -1.80 16.15 -3.66
N MET A 273 -1.18 16.37 -4.81
CA MET A 273 -1.77 16.18 -6.13
C MET A 273 -0.65 15.99 -7.15
N GLY A 274 -0.63 14.83 -7.78
CA GLY A 274 0.34 14.48 -8.82
C GLY A 274 -0.17 14.88 -10.21
N VAL A 275 0.67 15.62 -10.95
CA VAL A 275 0.49 15.81 -12.40
C VAL A 275 1.76 15.25 -13.05
N GLU A 276 1.75 13.94 -13.32
CA GLU A 276 2.92 13.17 -13.75
C GLU A 276 3.02 13.03 -15.27
N MET A 277 2.66 14.08 -16.00
CA MET A 277 2.63 14.07 -17.47
C MET A 277 4.04 14.20 -18.06
N GLY A 278 4.40 13.29 -18.94
CA GLY A 278 5.68 13.31 -19.66
C GLY A 278 6.90 13.36 -18.74
N PRO A 279 7.77 14.38 -18.88
CA PRO A 279 8.96 14.51 -18.03
C PRO A 279 8.64 14.63 -16.53
N TYR A 280 7.44 15.12 -16.20
CA TYR A 280 7.00 15.30 -14.81
C TYR A 280 6.68 13.99 -14.09
N SER A 281 6.81 12.85 -14.75
CA SER A 281 6.84 11.55 -14.06
C SER A 281 7.99 11.45 -13.04
N HIS A 282 9.12 12.14 -13.30
CA HIS A 282 10.32 12.13 -12.44
C HIS A 282 10.85 13.52 -12.11
N LYS A 283 10.54 14.52 -12.92
CA LYS A 283 10.96 15.91 -12.72
C LYS A 283 9.92 16.65 -11.88
N ALA A 284 10.38 17.29 -10.81
CA ALA A 284 9.55 18.17 -10.00
C ALA A 284 9.27 19.51 -10.73
N ASN A 285 8.13 20.12 -10.41
CA ASN A 285 7.82 21.49 -10.78
C ASN A 285 8.70 22.49 -10.01
N ASP A 286 8.81 23.71 -10.54
CA ASP A 286 9.52 24.80 -9.85
C ASP A 286 8.93 25.07 -8.46
N PRO A 287 9.75 25.18 -7.39
CA PRO A 287 9.29 25.41 -6.02
C PRO A 287 8.38 26.63 -5.85
N CYS A 288 8.65 27.74 -6.54
CA CYS A 288 7.80 28.92 -6.50
C CYS A 288 6.41 28.63 -7.10
N LYS A 289 6.36 27.89 -8.21
CA LYS A 289 5.10 27.46 -8.83
C LYS A 289 4.31 26.55 -7.87
N VAL A 290 4.95 25.54 -7.28
CA VAL A 290 4.32 24.59 -6.33
C VAL A 290 3.75 25.35 -5.12
N TYR A 291 4.51 26.27 -4.54
CA TYR A 291 4.04 27.08 -3.43
C TYR A 291 2.86 27.98 -3.80
N ASN A 292 2.90 28.60 -4.98
CA ASN A 292 1.84 29.50 -5.42
C ASN A 292 0.52 28.77 -5.73
N GLN A 293 0.59 27.59 -6.35
CA GLN A 293 -0.59 26.80 -6.72
C GLN A 293 -1.16 25.98 -5.56
N ARG A 294 -0.40 25.83 -4.44
CA ARG A 294 -0.80 25.10 -3.23
C ARG A 294 -1.10 23.63 -3.44
N TYR A 295 -0.51 23.00 -4.44
CA TYR A 295 -0.53 21.56 -4.64
C TYR A 295 0.72 21.08 -5.36
N GLY A 296 1.05 19.79 -5.16
CA GLY A 296 2.15 19.09 -5.79
C GLY A 296 2.24 17.66 -5.28
N ASP A 297 2.99 16.83 -5.99
CA ASP A 297 3.23 15.44 -5.60
C ASP A 297 4.46 15.28 -4.70
N CYS A 298 4.90 14.02 -4.48
CA CYS A 298 6.03 13.72 -3.59
C CYS A 298 7.30 14.47 -3.98
N LYS A 299 7.65 14.50 -5.28
CA LYS A 299 8.86 15.17 -5.78
C LYS A 299 8.74 16.69 -5.74
N ASP A 300 7.56 17.23 -6.04
CA ASP A 300 7.27 18.66 -5.97
C ASP A 300 7.42 19.19 -4.54
N LYS A 301 6.80 18.48 -3.58
CA LYS A 301 6.83 18.84 -2.15
C LYS A 301 8.23 18.65 -1.57
N SER A 302 8.95 17.58 -1.94
CA SER A 302 10.32 17.37 -1.49
C SER A 302 11.28 18.42 -2.03
N LEU A 303 11.19 18.79 -3.31
CA LEU A 303 12.02 19.84 -3.89
C LEU A 303 11.71 21.23 -3.31
N LEU A 304 10.43 21.54 -3.05
CA LEU A 304 10.01 22.75 -2.35
C LEU A 304 10.62 22.81 -0.95
N LEU A 305 10.54 21.70 -0.19
CA LEU A 305 11.11 21.60 1.16
C LEU A 305 12.62 21.83 1.14
N VAL A 306 13.36 21.15 0.27
CA VAL A 306 14.81 21.34 0.11
C VAL A 306 15.13 22.79 -0.21
N SER A 307 14.42 23.41 -1.16
CA SER A 307 14.67 24.81 -1.57
C SER A 307 14.40 25.81 -0.44
N MET A 308 13.33 25.61 0.35
CA MET A 308 13.05 26.45 1.53
C MET A 308 14.14 26.29 2.59
N LEU A 309 14.59 25.06 2.88
CA LEU A 309 15.63 24.78 3.86
C LEU A 309 16.97 25.40 3.46
N HIS A 310 17.38 25.26 2.19
CA HIS A 310 18.58 25.88 1.65
C HIS A 310 18.57 27.40 1.79
N SER A 311 17.43 28.03 1.51
CA SER A 311 17.27 29.50 1.59
C SER A 311 17.51 30.06 2.99
N VAL A 312 17.37 29.24 4.02
CA VAL A 312 17.61 29.61 5.42
C VAL A 312 18.92 29.03 5.98
N GLY A 313 19.79 28.46 5.10
CA GLY A 313 21.10 27.93 5.47
C GLY A 313 21.08 26.53 6.09
N ILE A 314 19.97 25.80 6.02
CA ILE A 314 19.87 24.40 6.45
C ILE A 314 20.16 23.51 5.25
N LYS A 315 21.21 22.67 5.36
CA LYS A 315 21.54 21.70 4.31
C LYS A 315 20.45 20.63 4.24
N ALA A 316 20.03 20.31 3.02
CA ALA A 316 19.07 19.26 2.74
C ALA A 316 19.26 18.72 1.34
N ASP A 317 18.93 17.45 1.13
CA ASP A 317 18.95 16.79 -0.17
C ASP A 317 17.61 16.08 -0.41
N MET A 318 17.19 16.08 -1.65
CA MET A 318 16.10 15.22 -2.08
C MET A 318 16.61 13.78 -2.16
N ALA A 319 15.80 12.81 -1.77
CA ALA A 319 16.12 11.41 -1.90
C ALA A 319 14.93 10.66 -2.49
N ILE A 320 15.20 9.53 -3.15
CA ILE A 320 14.17 8.64 -3.71
C ILE A 320 14.20 7.30 -3.00
N VAL A 321 12.99 6.75 -2.75
CA VAL A 321 12.75 5.53 -2.01
C VAL A 321 11.75 4.63 -2.73
N ASN A 322 11.62 3.38 -2.28
CA ASN A 322 10.56 2.48 -2.72
C ASN A 322 9.61 2.17 -1.58
N THR A 323 8.34 2.53 -1.75
CA THR A 323 7.31 2.34 -0.72
C THR A 323 6.88 0.88 -0.55
N ASP A 324 7.13 0.03 -1.55
CA ASP A 324 6.91 -1.41 -1.48
C ASP A 324 8.01 -2.14 -0.71
N LYS A 325 9.06 -1.40 -0.30
CA LYS A 325 10.20 -1.91 0.48
C LYS A 325 10.95 -3.05 -0.22
N ILE A 326 11.01 -3.00 -1.56
CA ILE A 326 11.83 -3.96 -2.31
C ILE A 326 13.28 -3.89 -1.82
N LYS A 327 13.99 -4.99 -1.90
CA LYS A 327 15.42 -5.03 -1.58
C LYS A 327 16.21 -4.39 -2.72
N ILE A 328 16.24 -3.05 -2.76
CA ILE A 328 16.84 -2.26 -3.86
C ILE A 328 18.27 -2.70 -4.17
N GLU A 329 19.05 -3.10 -3.18
CA GLU A 329 20.40 -3.63 -3.33
C GLU A 329 20.48 -4.92 -4.16
N ASP A 330 19.37 -5.65 -4.25
CA ASP A 330 19.25 -6.86 -5.08
C ASP A 330 18.84 -6.52 -6.53
N TYR A 331 18.56 -5.26 -6.85
CA TYR A 331 18.14 -4.82 -8.19
C TYR A 331 19.30 -4.17 -8.96
N LEU A 332 19.18 -4.15 -10.30
CA LEU A 332 20.09 -3.34 -11.12
C LEU A 332 19.82 -1.86 -10.86
N PRO A 333 20.86 -1.00 -10.90
CA PRO A 333 20.67 0.43 -10.84
C PRO A 333 19.70 0.93 -11.91
N SER A 334 18.62 1.57 -11.47
CA SER A 334 17.60 2.10 -12.36
C SER A 334 16.74 3.16 -11.65
N PRO A 335 16.36 4.25 -12.33
CA PRO A 335 15.33 5.16 -11.82
C PRO A 335 13.99 4.46 -11.50
N LEU A 336 13.66 3.41 -12.24
CA LEU A 336 12.41 2.65 -12.12
C LEU A 336 12.33 1.78 -10.85
N SER A 337 13.44 1.62 -10.12
CA SER A 337 13.46 0.94 -8.82
C SER A 337 12.84 1.77 -7.69
N PHE A 338 12.50 3.03 -7.95
CA PHE A 338 11.96 3.97 -6.96
C PHE A 338 10.58 4.48 -7.40
N ASN A 339 9.71 4.72 -6.43
CA ASN A 339 8.35 5.18 -6.69
C ASN A 339 7.92 6.37 -5.79
N HIS A 340 8.83 6.89 -4.95
CA HIS A 340 8.52 7.97 -4.03
C HIS A 340 9.72 8.87 -3.77
N ALA A 341 9.48 10.15 -3.45
CA ALA A 341 10.50 11.13 -3.12
C ALA A 341 10.33 11.66 -1.70
N VAL A 342 11.44 11.80 -1.01
CA VAL A 342 11.54 12.26 0.38
C VAL A 342 12.69 13.25 0.53
N THR A 343 12.89 13.81 1.72
CA THR A 343 13.94 14.78 2.03
C THR A 343 14.81 14.30 3.18
N LEU A 344 16.12 14.44 3.04
CA LEU A 344 17.10 14.34 4.13
C LEU A 344 17.59 15.74 4.47
N ALA A 345 17.41 16.20 5.71
CA ALA A 345 17.89 17.49 6.19
C ALA A 345 18.94 17.31 7.30
N HIS A 346 19.92 18.22 7.36
CA HIS A 346 20.96 18.24 8.40
C HIS A 346 20.71 19.39 9.36
N VAL A 347 20.09 19.09 10.51
CA VAL A 347 19.65 20.09 11.48
C VAL A 347 20.44 19.94 12.77
N GLN A 348 21.23 20.97 13.13
CA GLN A 348 22.03 20.98 14.37
C GLN A 348 22.90 19.71 14.55
N GLY A 349 23.52 19.25 13.47
CA GLY A 349 24.40 18.07 13.47
C GLY A 349 23.67 16.72 13.47
N LYS A 350 22.34 16.71 13.25
CA LYS A 350 21.55 15.49 13.14
C LYS A 350 20.97 15.35 11.75
N ASP A 351 20.95 14.13 11.27
CA ASP A 351 20.23 13.74 10.06
C ASP A 351 18.74 13.54 10.38
N VAL A 352 17.88 14.28 9.70
CA VAL A 352 16.44 14.24 9.86
C VAL A 352 15.81 13.87 8.52
N TRP A 353 15.17 12.72 8.47
CA TRP A 353 14.42 12.27 7.32
C TRP A 353 12.98 12.77 7.41
N ILE A 354 12.47 13.31 6.30
CA ILE A 354 11.13 13.89 6.22
C ILE A 354 10.42 13.35 4.98
N ASP A 355 9.23 12.81 5.17
CA ASP A 355 8.29 12.63 4.08
C ASP A 355 7.39 13.86 4.00
N ALA A 356 7.60 14.67 2.97
CA ALA A 356 6.87 15.92 2.78
C ALA A 356 5.38 15.70 2.43
N THR A 357 4.98 14.46 2.15
CA THR A 357 3.58 14.12 1.79
C THR A 357 2.70 13.80 3.00
N ILE A 358 3.29 13.53 4.16
CA ILE A 358 2.55 13.24 5.39
C ILE A 358 1.98 14.56 5.93
N ALA A 359 0.64 14.66 5.97
CA ALA A 359 -0.04 15.80 6.56
C ALA A 359 -0.35 15.57 8.05
N GLY A 360 -0.61 16.64 8.80
CA GLY A 360 -1.03 16.57 10.20
C GLY A 360 0.03 16.09 11.19
N GLN A 361 1.30 15.96 10.76
CA GLN A 361 2.37 15.34 11.52
C GLN A 361 2.69 16.08 12.82
N GLY A 362 2.63 15.35 13.93
CA GLY A 362 2.95 15.81 15.27
C GLY A 362 4.44 15.76 15.60
N GLY A 363 4.77 15.91 16.89
CA GLY A 363 6.12 15.86 17.42
C GLY A 363 6.78 17.24 17.57
N LYS A 364 7.88 17.29 18.32
CA LYS A 364 8.62 18.52 18.67
C LYS A 364 10.01 18.56 18.07
N GLY A 365 10.40 19.71 17.54
CA GLY A 365 11.74 19.94 17.01
C GLY A 365 12.06 19.03 15.83
N THR A 366 13.15 18.26 15.93
CA THR A 366 13.58 17.28 14.93
C THR A 366 12.97 15.87 15.12
N ASN A 367 12.13 15.68 16.16
CA ASN A 367 11.46 14.41 16.37
C ASN A 367 10.23 14.32 15.47
N ILE A 368 10.44 13.81 14.27
CA ILE A 368 9.44 13.61 13.22
C ILE A 368 9.43 12.11 12.89
N TYR A 369 8.25 11.51 12.82
CA TYR A 369 8.13 10.14 12.32
C TYR A 369 8.51 10.09 10.85
N PHE A 370 9.26 9.06 10.47
CA PHE A 370 9.60 8.76 9.09
C PHE A 370 9.29 7.28 8.84
N PRO A 371 8.52 6.95 7.78
CA PRO A 371 8.19 5.57 7.47
C PRO A 371 9.44 4.75 7.15
N CYS A 372 9.40 3.45 7.49
CA CYS A 372 10.47 2.52 7.14
C CYS A 372 10.41 2.21 5.65
N TYR A 373 11.25 2.87 4.85
CA TYR A 373 11.40 2.62 3.40
C TYR A 373 12.61 1.75 3.07
N SER A 374 13.26 1.17 4.07
CA SER A 374 14.46 0.32 3.99
C SER A 374 15.67 1.02 3.42
N LYS A 375 15.65 1.43 2.16
CA LYS A 375 16.76 2.08 1.45
C LYS A 375 16.33 3.34 0.72
N ALA A 376 17.26 4.29 0.60
CA ALA A 376 17.08 5.51 -0.16
C ALA A 376 18.30 5.79 -1.03
N LEU A 377 18.10 6.45 -2.17
CA LEU A 377 19.15 7.04 -2.99
C LEU A 377 19.08 8.57 -2.86
N ILE A 378 20.08 9.18 -2.25
CA ILE A 378 20.20 10.64 -2.17
C ILE A 378 20.53 11.19 -3.55
N LEU A 379 19.76 12.20 -4.01
CA LEU A 379 19.99 12.85 -5.30
C LEU A 379 21.07 13.93 -5.18
N SER A 380 22.31 13.50 -5.23
CA SER A 380 23.49 14.38 -5.11
C SER A 380 24.64 13.88 -5.98
N PRO A 381 25.46 14.78 -6.55
CA PRO A 381 26.67 14.39 -7.26
C PRO A 381 27.69 13.64 -6.41
N ALA A 382 27.62 13.74 -5.08
CA ALA A 382 28.49 13.03 -4.15
C ALA A 382 28.02 11.61 -3.82
N THR A 383 26.80 11.25 -4.17
CA THR A 383 26.21 9.94 -3.85
C THR A 383 26.84 8.84 -4.69
N THR A 384 27.28 7.77 -4.06
CA THR A 384 27.87 6.60 -4.72
C THR A 384 26.96 5.37 -4.72
N ASP A 385 26.09 5.24 -3.71
CA ASP A 385 25.27 4.05 -3.52
C ASP A 385 23.99 4.38 -2.73
N VAL A 386 23.06 3.42 -2.64
CA VAL A 386 21.88 3.47 -1.78
C VAL A 386 22.29 3.35 -0.30
N ILE A 387 21.60 4.05 0.57
CA ILE A 387 21.83 4.01 2.02
C ILE A 387 20.58 3.52 2.76
N ALA A 388 20.76 2.98 3.97
CA ALA A 388 19.66 2.60 4.83
C ALA A 388 18.89 3.84 5.32
N THR A 389 17.57 3.77 5.32
CA THR A 389 16.72 4.74 6.01
C THR A 389 16.59 4.36 7.49
N PRO A 390 16.31 5.32 8.40
CA PRO A 390 16.13 5.00 9.79
C PRO A 390 14.90 4.11 10.00
N GLU A 391 15.06 3.06 10.79
CA GLU A 391 13.95 2.30 11.35
C GLU A 391 13.50 3.00 12.64
N LYS A 392 12.39 3.72 12.58
CA LYS A 392 11.77 4.28 13.77
C LYS A 392 10.60 3.41 14.19
N HIS A 393 10.48 3.16 15.49
CA HIS A 393 9.29 2.56 16.04
C HIS A 393 8.10 3.46 15.70
N GLY A 394 7.02 2.87 15.27
CA GLY A 394 5.75 3.56 15.06
C GLY A 394 5.14 3.99 16.40
N GLY A 395 4.03 4.68 16.31
CA GLY A 395 3.20 4.94 17.47
C GLY A 395 2.42 3.68 17.89
N GLU A 396 1.73 3.80 19.00
CA GLU A 396 0.84 2.76 19.53
C GLU A 396 -0.60 3.25 19.61
N ILE A 397 -1.53 2.31 19.68
CA ILE A 397 -2.95 2.55 19.95
C ILE A 397 -3.24 1.96 21.33
N ARG A 398 -3.79 2.79 22.22
CA ARG A 398 -4.33 2.33 23.50
C ARG A 398 -5.84 2.51 23.45
N TYR A 399 -6.54 1.41 23.51
CA TYR A 399 -7.98 1.33 23.36
C TYR A 399 -8.58 0.77 24.65
N THR A 400 -9.45 1.51 25.32
CA THR A 400 -10.04 1.10 26.60
C THR A 400 -11.55 1.22 26.52
N GLU A 401 -12.24 0.15 26.88
CA GLU A 401 -13.69 0.10 27.04
C GLU A 401 -14.05 -0.06 28.51
N ASP A 402 -14.72 0.93 29.07
CA ASP A 402 -15.21 0.93 30.45
C ASP A 402 -16.73 0.65 30.46
N TYR A 403 -17.13 -0.55 30.82
CA TYR A 403 -18.51 -0.94 31.02
C TYR A 403 -18.87 -0.80 32.50
N VAL A 404 -19.92 -0.01 32.79
CA VAL A 404 -20.46 0.12 34.16
C VAL A 404 -21.87 -0.46 34.19
N THR A 405 -22.06 -1.56 34.92
CA THR A 405 -23.32 -2.27 35.01
C THR A 405 -24.14 -1.78 36.21
N GLY A 406 -25.48 -1.89 36.12
CA GLY A 406 -26.39 -1.47 37.17
C GLY A 406 -26.57 -2.45 38.33
N GLY A 407 -25.89 -3.61 38.29
CA GLY A 407 -25.98 -4.66 39.31
C GLY A 407 -27.12 -5.66 39.12
N ASP A 408 -28.06 -5.39 38.22
CA ASP A 408 -29.07 -6.32 37.75
C ASP A 408 -29.23 -6.20 36.22
N GLU A 409 -29.78 -7.24 35.61
CA GLU A 409 -29.90 -7.39 34.16
C GLU A 409 -30.95 -6.49 33.52
N SER A 410 -31.78 -5.84 34.31
CA SER A 410 -32.83 -4.94 33.81
C SER A 410 -32.36 -3.51 33.59
N LYS A 411 -31.20 -3.17 34.15
CA LYS A 411 -30.65 -1.80 34.08
C LYS A 411 -29.78 -1.61 32.85
N PRO A 412 -29.85 -0.43 32.25
CA PRO A 412 -28.91 -0.07 31.18
C PRO A 412 -27.46 -0.12 31.67
N VAL A 413 -26.56 -0.44 30.73
CA VAL A 413 -25.12 -0.44 30.95
C VAL A 413 -24.52 0.80 30.26
N SER A 414 -23.71 1.57 30.98
CA SER A 414 -22.95 2.65 30.37
C SER A 414 -21.64 2.10 29.81
N LEU A 415 -21.26 2.55 28.59
CA LEU A 415 -20.01 2.26 27.95
C LEU A 415 -19.29 3.59 27.67
N THR A 416 -18.07 3.72 28.19
CA THR A 416 -17.16 4.79 27.78
C THR A 416 -15.95 4.19 27.08
N VAL A 417 -15.63 4.71 25.89
CA VAL A 417 -14.50 4.26 25.09
C VAL A 417 -13.45 5.36 25.02
N TYR A 418 -12.25 5.04 25.45
CA TYR A 418 -11.07 5.90 25.34
C TYR A 418 -10.12 5.31 24.31
N THR A 419 -9.72 6.11 23.32
CA THR A 419 -8.69 5.69 22.39
C THR A 419 -7.58 6.72 22.33
N ILE A 420 -6.37 6.34 22.71
CA ILE A 420 -5.18 7.18 22.65
C ILE A 420 -4.30 6.67 21.52
N PHE A 421 -4.02 7.54 20.57
CA PHE A 421 -3.10 7.33 19.47
C PHE A 421 -1.81 8.11 19.75
N THR A 422 -0.65 7.50 19.47
CA THR A 422 0.65 8.15 19.61
C THR A 422 1.45 8.06 18.31
N GLY A 423 2.42 8.96 18.10
CA GLY A 423 3.32 8.94 16.95
C GLY A 423 2.57 8.88 15.61
N ASN A 424 2.99 8.01 14.71
CA ASN A 424 2.34 7.90 13.39
C ASN A 424 0.86 7.52 13.46
N LYS A 425 0.41 6.84 14.53
CA LYS A 425 -1.01 6.54 14.72
C LYS A 425 -1.82 7.80 15.03
N ALA A 426 -1.23 8.74 15.77
CA ALA A 426 -1.82 10.05 15.97
C ALA A 426 -1.86 10.87 14.66
N ASP A 427 -0.81 10.81 13.83
CA ASP A 427 -0.76 11.46 12.53
C ASP A 427 -1.83 10.91 11.58
N ASP A 428 -1.97 9.57 11.50
CA ASP A 428 -3.00 8.89 10.72
C ASP A 428 -4.41 9.33 11.18
N MET A 429 -4.64 9.41 12.50
CA MET A 429 -5.92 9.78 13.06
C MET A 429 -6.23 11.27 12.86
N ARG A 430 -5.24 12.19 12.94
CA ARG A 430 -5.41 13.62 12.60
C ARG A 430 -5.89 13.80 11.18
N THR A 431 -5.28 13.06 10.24
CA THR A 431 -5.68 13.08 8.83
C THR A 431 -7.10 12.55 8.66
N TYR A 432 -7.44 11.43 9.30
CA TYR A 432 -8.77 10.85 9.24
C TYR A 432 -9.86 11.81 9.77
N VAL A 433 -9.61 12.44 10.92
CA VAL A 433 -10.54 13.43 11.51
C VAL A 433 -10.67 14.68 10.64
N ALA A 434 -9.58 15.13 9.99
CA ALA A 434 -9.62 16.30 9.11
C ALA A 434 -10.42 16.06 7.83
N ASP A 435 -10.49 14.81 7.36
CA ASP A 435 -11.20 14.41 6.14
C ASP A 435 -12.69 14.09 6.37
N GLN A 436 -13.16 14.09 7.63
CA GLN A 436 -14.53 13.75 8.01
C GLN A 436 -15.26 14.95 8.60
N SER A 437 -16.55 15.04 8.37
CA SER A 437 -17.39 15.86 9.23
C SER A 437 -17.56 15.21 10.61
N LYS A 438 -17.77 16.03 11.65
CA LYS A 438 -17.99 15.51 13.01
C LYS A 438 -19.15 14.50 13.06
N ALA A 439 -20.23 14.76 12.34
CA ALA A 439 -21.40 13.88 12.26
C ALA A 439 -21.08 12.54 11.59
N GLU A 440 -20.24 12.53 10.55
CA GLU A 440 -19.80 11.28 9.89
C GLU A 440 -18.91 10.45 10.80
N LEU A 441 -18.01 11.11 11.54
CA LEU A 441 -17.14 10.46 12.53
C LEU A 441 -17.99 9.81 13.65
N GLU A 442 -18.91 10.56 14.25
CA GLU A 442 -19.82 10.08 15.30
C GLU A 442 -20.68 8.90 14.81
N LYS A 443 -21.24 9.03 13.61
CA LYS A 443 -22.00 7.93 12.96
C LYS A 443 -21.14 6.69 12.71
N SER A 444 -19.89 6.87 12.31
CA SER A 444 -18.96 5.76 12.07
C SER A 444 -18.69 4.99 13.37
N TYR A 445 -18.41 5.68 14.45
CA TYR A 445 -18.14 5.09 15.76
C TYR A 445 -19.37 4.40 16.33
N GLN A 446 -20.52 5.08 16.34
CA GLN A 446 -21.78 4.48 16.77
C GLN A 446 -22.14 3.24 15.95
N SER A 447 -21.94 3.27 14.62
CA SER A 447 -22.24 2.13 13.73
C SER A 447 -21.38 0.91 14.01
N TYR A 448 -20.19 1.07 14.59
CA TYR A 448 -19.38 -0.04 15.04
C TYR A 448 -20.05 -0.79 16.19
N TYR A 449 -20.46 -0.05 17.22
CA TYR A 449 -21.06 -0.63 18.42
C TYR A 449 -22.51 -1.09 18.23
N THR A 450 -23.32 -0.43 17.39
CA THR A 450 -24.70 -0.86 17.11
C THR A 450 -24.81 -2.22 16.44
N LYS A 451 -23.73 -2.71 15.83
CA LYS A 451 -23.66 -4.08 15.30
C LYS A 451 -23.45 -5.14 16.38
N ILE A 452 -22.88 -4.73 17.52
CA ILE A 452 -22.66 -5.58 18.69
C ILE A 452 -23.85 -5.44 19.63
N TYR A 453 -24.28 -4.20 19.86
CA TYR A 453 -25.36 -3.83 20.76
C TYR A 453 -26.45 -3.06 19.98
N PRO A 454 -27.50 -3.73 19.46
CA PRO A 454 -28.51 -3.09 18.61
C PRO A 454 -29.25 -1.92 19.28
N HIS A 455 -29.35 -1.92 20.61
CA HIS A 455 -30.01 -0.90 21.42
C HIS A 455 -29.02 0.05 22.12
N LEU A 456 -27.92 0.41 21.42
CA LEU A 456 -26.93 1.37 21.88
C LEU A 456 -27.29 2.78 21.41
N GLU A 457 -27.28 3.73 22.32
CA GLU A 457 -27.47 5.16 22.04
C GLU A 457 -26.26 5.97 22.53
N SER A 458 -25.86 6.98 21.74
CA SER A 458 -24.82 7.94 22.15
C SER A 458 -25.38 8.90 23.19
N THR A 459 -24.67 9.11 24.28
CA THR A 459 -25.06 10.06 25.35
C THR A 459 -24.40 11.43 25.20
N ASP A 460 -23.25 11.48 24.54
CA ASP A 460 -22.48 12.71 24.30
C ASP A 460 -21.90 12.69 22.87
N SER A 461 -21.55 13.88 22.38
CA SER A 461 -20.70 14.02 21.19
C SER A 461 -19.31 13.45 21.44
N VAL A 462 -18.69 12.88 20.41
CA VAL A 462 -17.28 12.42 20.48
C VAL A 462 -16.36 13.59 20.82
N ALA A 463 -15.58 13.44 21.90
CA ALA A 463 -14.53 14.37 22.25
C ALA A 463 -13.23 13.98 21.54
N ILE A 464 -12.52 14.98 20.99
CA ILE A 464 -11.21 14.82 20.36
C ILE A 464 -10.25 15.77 21.03
N ILE A 465 -9.16 15.23 21.59
CA ILE A 465 -8.12 15.97 22.29
C ILE A 465 -6.80 15.76 21.55
N ASP A 466 -6.33 16.79 20.83
CA ASP A 466 -5.09 16.74 20.04
C ASP A 466 -3.96 17.49 20.73
N ASN A 467 -2.91 16.77 21.11
CA ASN A 467 -1.66 17.33 21.61
C ASN A 467 -0.55 17.11 20.56
N LYS A 468 -0.45 18.05 19.61
CA LYS A 468 0.53 17.98 18.51
C LYS A 468 1.98 17.95 18.99
N GLU A 469 2.35 18.72 20.02
CA GLU A 469 3.72 18.73 20.54
C GLU A 469 4.08 17.41 21.25
N GLY A 470 3.13 16.83 21.99
CA GLY A 470 3.27 15.54 22.63
C GLY A 470 3.10 14.36 21.69
N ASP A 471 2.74 14.65 20.43
CA ASP A 471 2.46 13.65 19.38
C ASP A 471 1.43 12.59 19.80
N THR A 472 0.33 13.06 20.40
CA THR A 472 -0.79 12.23 20.84
C THR A 472 -2.11 12.81 20.36
N LEU A 473 -3.07 11.95 20.09
CA LEU A 473 -4.46 12.29 19.85
C LEU A 473 -5.33 11.32 20.64
N GLU A 474 -6.32 11.84 21.37
CA GLU A 474 -7.27 11.04 22.13
C GLU A 474 -8.68 11.26 21.61
N THR A 475 -9.47 10.17 21.54
CA THR A 475 -10.91 10.22 21.31
C THR A 475 -11.65 9.62 22.50
N ILE A 476 -12.80 10.23 22.88
CA ILE A 476 -13.65 9.74 23.95
C ILE A 476 -15.08 9.64 23.43
N GLU A 477 -15.64 8.45 23.52
CA GLU A 477 -16.99 8.12 23.11
C GLU A 477 -17.80 7.67 24.34
N LYS A 478 -19.08 8.05 24.42
CA LYS A 478 -19.95 7.65 25.54
C LYS A 478 -21.29 7.15 25.04
N TYR A 479 -21.68 6.00 25.55
CA TYR A 479 -22.88 5.28 25.16
C TYR A 479 -23.66 4.77 26.35
N VAL A 480 -24.95 4.52 26.12
CA VAL A 480 -25.82 3.72 26.99
C VAL A 480 -26.35 2.56 26.18
N ILE A 481 -26.35 1.37 26.77
CA ILE A 481 -26.82 0.12 26.14
C ILE A 481 -28.00 -0.39 26.96
N THR A 482 -29.17 -0.41 26.33
CA THR A 482 -30.33 -1.12 26.85
C THR A 482 -30.33 -2.54 26.29
N ASP A 483 -30.83 -3.50 27.03
CA ASP A 483 -30.78 -4.93 26.66
C ASP A 483 -29.35 -5.44 26.38
N PHE A 484 -28.43 -5.08 27.29
CA PHE A 484 -27.04 -5.48 27.21
C PHE A 484 -26.81 -6.97 27.38
N TYR A 485 -27.66 -7.64 28.18
CA TYR A 485 -27.52 -9.04 28.52
C TYR A 485 -28.36 -9.94 27.62
N ASP A 486 -27.75 -11.02 27.19
CA ASP A 486 -28.50 -12.16 26.62
C ASP A 486 -29.19 -12.94 27.75
N ARG A 487 -30.48 -13.25 27.56
CA ARG A 487 -31.30 -13.91 28.58
C ARG A 487 -31.71 -15.31 28.15
N ASP A 488 -31.39 -16.29 29.00
CA ASP A 488 -31.95 -17.65 28.90
C ASP A 488 -33.13 -17.79 29.88
N ASN A 489 -34.34 -17.59 29.39
CA ASN A 489 -35.54 -17.66 30.19
C ASN A 489 -35.84 -19.10 30.69
N SER A 490 -35.23 -20.14 30.09
CA SER A 490 -35.43 -21.53 30.49
C SER A 490 -34.64 -21.90 31.75
N ASN A 491 -33.48 -21.25 31.95
CA ASN A 491 -32.57 -21.53 33.06
C ASN A 491 -32.50 -20.38 34.07
N HIS A 492 -33.29 -19.31 33.89
CA HIS A 492 -33.17 -18.10 34.70
C HIS A 492 -31.75 -17.52 34.73
N GLU A 493 -31.03 -17.64 33.62
CA GLU A 493 -29.66 -17.14 33.45
C GLU A 493 -29.62 -15.94 32.52
N TYR A 494 -28.63 -15.06 32.76
CA TYR A 494 -28.25 -14.01 31.82
C TYR A 494 -26.76 -14.02 31.62
N SER A 495 -26.32 -13.63 30.42
CA SER A 495 -24.90 -13.59 30.05
C SER A 495 -24.54 -12.30 29.31
N ALA A 496 -23.27 -11.99 29.33
CA ALA A 496 -22.70 -10.95 28.45
C ALA A 496 -21.37 -11.45 27.88
N ASP A 497 -21.16 -11.14 26.60
CA ASP A 497 -20.02 -11.55 25.83
C ASP A 497 -19.17 -10.33 25.42
N PHE A 498 -17.87 -10.45 25.59
CA PHE A 498 -16.88 -9.48 25.16
C PHE A 498 -15.94 -10.13 24.15
N TYR A 499 -15.62 -9.43 23.09
CA TYR A 499 -14.70 -9.91 22.07
C TYR A 499 -13.76 -8.81 21.60
N ALA A 500 -12.46 -9.01 21.78
CA ALA A 500 -11.43 -8.05 21.39
C ALA A 500 -11.21 -8.00 19.87
N SER A 501 -12.25 -7.56 19.13
CA SER A 501 -12.27 -7.57 17.66
C SER A 501 -11.19 -6.70 17.02
N MET A 502 -10.71 -5.65 17.71
CA MET A 502 -9.62 -4.80 17.24
C MET A 502 -8.30 -5.57 17.10
N ILE A 503 -8.06 -6.57 17.97
CA ILE A 503 -6.90 -7.46 17.89
C ILE A 503 -7.06 -8.44 16.73
N SER A 504 -8.20 -9.16 16.64
CA SER A 504 -8.41 -10.20 15.62
C SER A 504 -8.31 -9.66 14.19
N ARG A 505 -8.73 -8.43 13.96
CA ARG A 505 -8.64 -7.76 12.64
C ARG A 505 -7.21 -7.51 12.18
N GLN A 506 -6.27 -7.40 13.10
CA GLN A 506 -4.86 -7.18 12.78
C GLN A 506 -4.10 -8.49 12.52
N MET A 507 -4.75 -9.63 12.73
CA MET A 507 -4.16 -10.96 12.51
C MET A 507 -4.70 -11.57 11.20
N PRO A 508 -3.95 -11.50 10.08
CA PRO A 508 -4.40 -12.03 8.80
C PRO A 508 -4.75 -13.52 8.87
N GLN A 509 -5.81 -13.90 8.16
CA GLN A 509 -6.13 -15.32 7.99
C GLN A 509 -5.15 -15.99 7.05
N THR A 510 -4.83 -17.24 7.35
CA THR A 510 -3.96 -18.07 6.51
C THR A 510 -4.36 -19.53 6.61
N ASP A 511 -4.02 -20.31 5.59
CA ASP A 511 -3.96 -21.77 5.66
C ASP A 511 -2.51 -22.23 5.90
N ASN A 512 -2.36 -23.45 6.43
CA ASN A 512 -1.04 -24.01 6.80
C ASN A 512 -0.15 -24.36 5.59
N ASN A 513 -0.66 -24.26 4.37
CA ASN A 513 0.02 -24.73 3.16
C ASN A 513 0.65 -23.59 2.34
N LYS A 514 0.52 -22.33 2.79
CA LYS A 514 1.10 -21.20 2.06
C LYS A 514 2.63 -21.28 2.03
N LYS A 515 3.19 -21.11 0.83
CA LYS A 515 4.64 -21.20 0.58
C LYS A 515 5.30 -19.81 0.40
N TYR A 516 4.55 -18.74 0.65
CA TYR A 516 5.01 -17.35 0.50
C TYR A 516 4.72 -16.54 1.76
N PRO A 517 5.45 -15.46 2.03
CA PRO A 517 5.29 -14.67 3.24
C PRO A 517 3.90 -14.02 3.32
N ILE A 518 3.38 -13.85 4.53
CA ILE A 518 2.10 -13.18 4.78
C ILE A 518 2.39 -11.78 5.33
N ALA A 519 1.85 -10.74 4.70
CA ALA A 519 1.97 -9.37 5.16
C ALA A 519 1.22 -9.16 6.48
N VAL A 520 1.86 -8.48 7.41
CA VAL A 520 1.24 -7.95 8.63
C VAL A 520 1.47 -6.44 8.73
N ALA A 521 0.68 -5.77 9.53
CA ALA A 521 0.89 -4.34 9.80
C ALA A 521 2.25 -4.14 10.50
N TYR A 522 3.09 -3.22 10.00
CA TYR A 522 4.38 -2.91 10.61
C TYR A 522 4.83 -1.47 10.28
N PRO A 523 5.29 -0.70 11.27
CA PRO A 523 5.26 -0.98 12.71
C PRO A 523 3.82 -0.92 13.25
N TYR A 524 3.47 -1.82 14.17
CA TYR A 524 2.14 -1.85 14.78
C TYR A 524 2.19 -2.37 16.22
N LYS A 525 1.59 -1.59 17.12
CA LYS A 525 1.38 -1.96 18.51
C LYS A 525 0.01 -1.48 18.97
N ILE A 526 -0.75 -2.35 19.62
CA ILE A 526 -2.02 -2.05 20.26
C ILE A 526 -2.09 -2.63 21.65
N HIS A 527 -2.52 -1.82 22.60
CA HIS A 527 -3.02 -2.23 23.89
C HIS A 527 -4.54 -2.08 23.87
N TYR A 528 -5.24 -3.14 24.19
CA TYR A 528 -6.71 -3.15 24.23
C TYR A 528 -7.15 -3.64 25.59
N THR A 529 -7.86 -2.79 26.35
CA THR A 529 -8.31 -3.07 27.70
C THR A 529 -9.83 -3.05 27.77
N VAL A 530 -10.41 -4.04 28.42
CA VAL A 530 -11.84 -4.08 28.77
C VAL A 530 -11.96 -4.06 30.27
N HIS A 531 -12.66 -3.06 30.80
CA HIS A 531 -13.03 -3.01 32.19
C HIS A 531 -14.53 -3.24 32.33
N VAL A 532 -14.92 -4.12 33.26
CA VAL A 532 -16.33 -4.32 33.61
C VAL A 532 -16.47 -4.04 35.11
N ILE A 533 -17.18 -2.97 35.43
CA ILE A 533 -17.42 -2.52 36.81
C ILE A 533 -18.84 -2.94 37.18
N SER A 534 -18.96 -3.86 38.13
CA SER A 534 -20.23 -4.40 38.63
C SER A 534 -20.36 -4.17 40.14
N PRO A 535 -21.48 -3.62 40.61
CA PRO A 535 -21.72 -3.45 42.07
C PRO A 535 -21.63 -4.78 42.84
N ASN A 536 -21.88 -5.93 42.19
CA ASN A 536 -21.89 -7.25 42.80
C ASN A 536 -20.47 -7.82 42.99
N GLY A 537 -19.43 -7.14 42.48
CA GLY A 537 -18.07 -7.62 42.51
C GLY A 537 -17.78 -8.78 41.56
N TRP A 538 -16.53 -9.21 41.54
CA TRP A 538 -16.05 -10.28 40.66
C TRP A 538 -15.25 -11.34 41.44
N THR A 539 -15.51 -12.62 41.15
CA THR A 539 -14.75 -13.75 41.71
C THR A 539 -14.30 -14.66 40.57
N ILE A 540 -13.32 -14.16 39.78
CA ILE A 540 -12.76 -14.88 38.66
C ILE A 540 -11.25 -15.05 38.93
N PRO A 541 -10.69 -16.28 38.78
CA PRO A 541 -9.27 -16.48 38.95
C PRO A 541 -8.49 -15.72 37.86
N PRO A 542 -7.33 -15.15 38.20
CA PRO A 542 -6.49 -14.46 37.23
C PRO A 542 -6.01 -15.43 36.15
N LYS A 543 -5.88 -14.92 34.92
CA LYS A 543 -5.35 -15.66 33.77
C LYS A 543 -4.28 -14.82 33.11
N ASN A 544 -3.15 -15.45 32.78
CA ASN A 544 -2.03 -14.83 32.10
C ASN A 544 -1.61 -15.71 30.93
N GLU A 545 -1.68 -15.17 29.72
CA GLU A 545 -1.28 -15.87 28.51
C GLU A 545 -0.27 -15.01 27.74
N ARG A 546 0.79 -15.66 27.24
CA ARG A 546 1.86 -15.01 26.49
C ARG A 546 2.26 -15.86 25.30
N ILE A 547 2.36 -15.23 24.14
CA ILE A 547 2.88 -15.83 22.91
C ILE A 547 3.98 -14.91 22.39
N PHE A 548 5.21 -15.43 22.35
CA PHE A 548 6.37 -14.71 21.81
C PHE A 548 6.87 -15.43 20.56
N ARG A 549 6.96 -14.69 19.45
CA ARG A 549 7.50 -15.13 18.17
C ARG A 549 8.46 -14.09 17.61
N ASP A 550 9.30 -14.48 16.67
CA ASP A 550 10.22 -13.55 16.00
C ASP A 550 9.52 -12.39 15.30
N ALA A 551 8.30 -12.63 14.79
CA ALA A 551 7.55 -11.64 14.04
C ALA A 551 6.55 -10.85 14.89
N TYR A 552 6.08 -11.39 16.02
CA TYR A 552 5.06 -10.76 16.85
C TYR A 552 5.07 -11.24 18.31
N HIS A 553 4.45 -10.42 19.15
CA HIS A 553 4.11 -10.73 20.54
C HIS A 553 2.60 -10.57 20.74
N PHE A 554 2.01 -11.49 21.48
CA PHE A 554 0.64 -11.38 21.98
C PHE A 554 0.60 -11.68 23.47
N SER A 555 -0.19 -10.89 24.22
CA SER A 555 -0.51 -11.17 25.62
C SER A 555 -1.98 -10.95 25.93
N CYS A 556 -2.46 -11.69 26.94
CA CYS A 556 -3.78 -11.54 27.51
C CYS A 556 -3.69 -11.72 29.02
N ASP A 557 -4.05 -10.68 29.79
CA ASP A 557 -4.11 -10.68 31.23
C ASP A 557 -5.54 -10.45 31.70
N LEU A 558 -6.06 -11.30 32.56
CA LEU A 558 -7.34 -11.15 33.21
C LEU A 558 -7.14 -11.07 34.71
N GLU A 559 -7.63 -9.99 35.30
CA GLU A 559 -7.52 -9.74 36.75
C GLU A 559 -8.83 -9.17 37.31
N THR A 560 -9.08 -9.45 38.60
CA THR A 560 -10.23 -8.88 39.32
C THR A 560 -9.76 -8.15 40.57
N THR A 561 -10.31 -6.96 40.80
CA THR A 561 -10.02 -6.14 41.98
C THR A 561 -11.31 -5.51 42.49
N GLY A 562 -11.87 -6.08 43.57
CA GLY A 562 -13.12 -5.62 44.13
C GLY A 562 -14.30 -5.75 43.15
N ASN A 563 -14.84 -4.63 42.74
CA ASN A 563 -15.97 -4.57 41.81
C ASN A 563 -15.55 -4.43 40.33
N LYS A 564 -14.25 -4.46 40.04
CA LYS A 564 -13.70 -4.28 38.68
C LYS A 564 -13.09 -5.59 38.18
N LEU A 565 -13.51 -6.00 36.98
CA LEU A 565 -12.81 -6.96 36.11
C LEU A 565 -12.00 -6.17 35.10
N SER A 566 -10.73 -6.52 34.87
CA SER A 566 -9.86 -5.99 33.82
C SER A 566 -9.38 -7.13 32.94
N ILE A 567 -9.49 -6.94 31.63
CA ILE A 567 -8.93 -7.83 30.61
C ILE A 567 -8.02 -6.99 29.73
N ASP A 568 -6.72 -7.23 29.80
CA ASP A 568 -5.71 -6.46 29.10
C ASP A 568 -5.07 -7.31 28.00
N TYR A 569 -5.14 -6.82 26.78
CA TYR A 569 -4.53 -7.44 25.59
C TYR A 569 -3.43 -6.54 25.04
N GLU A 570 -2.35 -7.16 24.57
CA GLU A 570 -1.33 -6.50 23.77
C GLU A 570 -1.04 -7.32 22.52
N LEU A 571 -0.96 -6.65 21.37
CA LEU A 571 -0.43 -7.23 20.12
C LEU A 571 0.60 -6.26 19.54
N GLU A 572 1.80 -6.78 19.28
CA GLU A 572 2.88 -6.02 18.66
C GLU A 572 3.52 -6.84 17.54
N TYR A 573 3.73 -6.21 16.37
CA TYR A 573 4.48 -6.80 15.26
C TYR A 573 5.87 -6.19 15.18
N PHE A 574 6.89 -7.05 15.12
CA PHE A 574 8.31 -6.69 15.01
C PHE A 574 8.85 -6.77 13.57
N LYS A 575 8.08 -7.38 12.66
CA LYS A 575 8.38 -7.55 11.24
C LYS A 575 7.14 -7.21 10.41
N ASP A 576 7.34 -6.91 9.14
CA ASP A 576 6.25 -6.63 8.21
C ASP A 576 5.63 -7.89 7.58
N ASN A 577 6.13 -9.07 7.97
CA ASN A 577 5.66 -10.34 7.44
C ASN A 577 5.86 -11.50 8.41
N ILE A 578 5.05 -12.55 8.20
CA ILE A 578 5.26 -13.90 8.73
C ILE A 578 5.97 -14.70 7.64
N ALA A 579 7.16 -15.20 7.93
CA ALA A 579 7.96 -15.96 6.97
C ALA A 579 7.31 -17.32 6.65
N PRO A 580 7.51 -17.89 5.45
CA PRO A 580 6.88 -19.16 5.05
C PRO A 580 7.08 -20.31 6.05
N LYS A 581 8.26 -20.41 6.66
CA LYS A 581 8.58 -21.41 7.69
C LYS A 581 7.82 -21.25 9.01
N GLU A 582 7.26 -20.06 9.27
CA GLU A 582 6.57 -19.68 10.51
C GLU A 582 5.04 -19.75 10.36
N ILE A 583 4.52 -19.95 9.13
CA ILE A 583 3.09 -19.87 8.83
C ILE A 583 2.24 -20.89 9.60
N ALA A 584 2.71 -22.14 9.69
CA ALA A 584 1.97 -23.19 10.40
C ALA A 584 1.85 -22.88 11.90
N GLU A 585 2.91 -22.36 12.50
CA GLU A 585 2.92 -21.92 13.90
C GLU A 585 2.00 -20.72 14.11
N TYR A 586 2.11 -19.70 13.22
CA TYR A 586 1.25 -18.54 13.25
C TYR A 586 -0.25 -18.89 13.11
N ALA A 587 -0.60 -19.82 12.21
CA ALA A 587 -1.98 -20.26 12.04
C ALA A 587 -2.56 -20.92 13.30
N ASN A 588 -1.74 -21.75 13.99
CA ASN A 588 -2.11 -22.36 15.27
C ASN A 588 -2.26 -21.32 16.38
N ASP A 589 -1.31 -20.38 16.49
CA ASP A 589 -1.36 -19.30 17.47
C ASP A 589 -2.57 -18.39 17.21
N ARG A 590 -2.79 -18.00 15.95
CA ARG A 590 -3.93 -17.20 15.57
C ARG A 590 -5.24 -17.88 15.96
N LYS A 591 -5.38 -19.18 15.68
CA LYS A 591 -6.56 -19.95 16.08
C LYS A 591 -6.74 -19.93 17.59
N LYS A 592 -5.69 -20.24 18.37
CA LYS A 592 -5.74 -20.17 19.85
C LYS A 592 -6.16 -18.77 20.32
N ILE A 593 -5.58 -17.72 19.74
CA ILE A 593 -5.87 -16.33 20.12
C ILE A 593 -7.34 -16.02 19.82
N THR A 594 -7.79 -16.22 18.57
CA THR A 594 -9.14 -15.81 18.14
C THR A 594 -10.25 -16.65 18.77
N ASP A 595 -10.02 -17.94 19.00
CA ASP A 595 -11.04 -18.86 19.48
C ASP A 595 -11.12 -18.92 21.01
N ASP A 596 -9.95 -18.82 21.70
CA ASP A 596 -9.89 -19.11 23.14
C ASP A 596 -9.51 -17.90 24.00
N LEU A 597 -8.83 -16.88 23.44
CA LEU A 597 -8.26 -15.80 24.25
C LEU A 597 -8.95 -14.45 24.06
N LEU A 598 -9.47 -14.14 22.87
CA LEU A 598 -10.12 -12.86 22.62
C LEU A 598 -11.57 -12.79 23.09
N SER A 599 -12.17 -13.92 23.43
CA SER A 599 -13.55 -14.01 23.94
C SER A 599 -13.54 -14.13 25.45
N PHE A 600 -14.40 -13.37 26.09
CA PHE A 600 -14.74 -13.51 27.49
C PHE A 600 -16.24 -13.46 27.67
N SER A 601 -16.82 -14.47 28.29
CA SER A 601 -18.24 -14.55 28.63
C SER A 601 -18.41 -14.73 30.12
N PHE A 602 -19.36 -14.03 30.68
CA PHE A 602 -19.82 -14.35 32.03
C PHE A 602 -21.31 -14.67 32.03
N LYS A 603 -21.68 -15.59 32.92
CA LYS A 603 -23.07 -15.97 33.17
C LYS A 603 -23.39 -15.73 34.61
N ASN A 604 -24.63 -15.29 34.87
CA ASN A 604 -25.16 -15.13 36.21
C ASN A 604 -26.60 -15.69 36.26
N SER A 605 -27.03 -16.10 37.45
CA SER A 605 -28.35 -16.67 37.68
C SER A 605 -29.20 -15.69 38.50
N THR A 606 -30.49 -15.57 38.18
CA THR A 606 -31.46 -14.78 38.96
C THR A 606 -31.83 -15.44 40.27
N ASP A 607 -31.54 -16.75 40.46
CA ASP A 607 -31.70 -17.44 41.73
C ASP A 607 -30.58 -17.12 42.69
N ALA A 608 -30.93 -16.46 43.81
CA ALA A 608 -29.99 -15.99 44.80
C ALA A 608 -29.14 -17.13 45.38
N GLY A 609 -27.86 -17.21 44.97
CA GLY A 609 -26.90 -18.00 45.71
C GLY A 609 -25.69 -18.63 45.00
N THR A 610 -25.63 -18.71 43.69
CA THR A 610 -24.44 -19.34 43.04
C THR A 610 -24.04 -18.66 41.75
N SER A 611 -22.98 -17.85 41.83
CA SER A 611 -22.26 -17.39 40.62
C SER A 611 -21.25 -18.44 40.19
N SER A 612 -21.49 -19.12 39.09
CA SER A 612 -20.49 -20.00 38.46
C SER A 612 -20.01 -19.38 37.15
N SER A 613 -18.73 -19.01 37.08
CA SER A 613 -18.09 -18.67 35.81
C SER A 613 -17.72 -19.93 35.05
N THR A 614 -18.41 -20.20 33.95
CA THR A 614 -18.00 -21.26 33.03
C THR A 614 -17.52 -20.64 31.72
N ASN A 615 -16.27 -20.96 31.36
CA ASN A 615 -15.78 -20.74 30.01
C ASN A 615 -16.60 -21.63 29.05
N SER A 616 -17.53 -21.09 28.32
CA SER A 616 -18.20 -21.81 27.24
C SER A 616 -17.82 -21.19 25.91
N ASN A 617 -17.11 -21.94 25.09
CA ASN A 617 -16.85 -21.64 23.69
C ASN A 617 -18.18 -21.72 22.92
N ILE A 618 -18.80 -20.62 22.63
CA ILE A 618 -19.95 -20.57 21.72
C ILE A 618 -19.67 -19.56 20.63
N PHE A 619 -19.51 -20.10 19.42
CA PHE A 619 -19.41 -19.35 18.19
C PHE A 619 -20.76 -18.85 17.75
N THR A 620 -20.85 -17.57 17.37
CA THR A 620 -21.89 -17.12 16.45
C THR A 620 -21.32 -16.07 15.48
N ALA A 621 -21.42 -16.45 14.22
CA ALA A 621 -21.37 -15.70 12.96
C ALA A 621 -20.70 -14.31 12.94
N VAL A 622 -19.54 -14.27 12.34
CA VAL A 622 -18.84 -13.05 11.90
C VAL A 622 -19.60 -12.44 10.71
N VAL A 623 -20.14 -11.24 10.90
CA VAL A 623 -20.57 -10.38 9.79
C VAL A 623 -19.41 -9.47 9.42
N PRO A 624 -18.97 -9.40 8.16
CA PRO A 624 -17.86 -8.55 7.77
C PRO A 624 -18.26 -7.08 7.80
N VAL A 625 -17.61 -6.29 8.63
CA VAL A 625 -17.78 -4.84 8.69
C VAL A 625 -16.56 -4.11 8.16
N VAL A 626 -16.86 -3.26 7.20
CA VAL A 626 -15.98 -2.39 6.43
C VAL A 626 -15.07 -1.53 7.32
N ILE A 627 -13.81 -1.62 7.01
CA ILE A 627 -12.63 -0.95 7.56
C ILE A 627 -12.66 0.54 7.24
N VAL A 628 -12.51 1.40 8.24
CA VAL A 628 -12.40 2.85 8.00
C VAL A 628 -11.01 3.41 8.26
N ILE A 629 -10.19 2.83 9.14
CA ILE A 629 -8.91 3.44 9.54
C ILE A 629 -7.71 2.97 8.67
N SER A 630 -7.78 1.80 8.01
CA SER A 630 -6.68 1.31 7.16
C SER A 630 -6.85 1.63 5.67
N LEU A 631 -7.98 2.25 5.26
CA LEU A 631 -8.34 2.39 3.85
C LEU A 631 -7.56 3.48 3.10
N PHE A 632 -7.07 4.52 3.76
CA PHE A 632 -6.35 5.60 3.06
C PHE A 632 -4.91 5.16 2.71
N ALA A 633 -4.17 4.62 3.66
CA ALA A 633 -2.84 4.04 3.40
C ALA A 633 -2.93 2.81 2.50
N ALA A 634 -3.93 1.94 2.69
CA ALA A 634 -4.17 0.77 1.86
C ALA A 634 -4.73 1.09 0.46
N ARG A 635 -5.49 2.20 0.27
CA ARG A 635 -5.91 2.65 -1.06
C ARG A 635 -4.75 3.22 -1.85
N ILE A 636 -3.91 4.07 -1.26
CA ILE A 636 -2.67 4.57 -1.88
C ILE A 636 -1.76 3.38 -2.20
N TYR A 637 -1.66 2.41 -1.31
CA TYR A 637 -0.84 1.22 -1.45
C TYR A 637 -1.35 0.24 -2.53
N ARG A 638 -2.66 -0.12 -2.54
CA ARG A 638 -3.24 -1.02 -3.53
C ARG A 638 -3.25 -0.44 -4.94
N ALA A 639 -3.48 0.85 -5.08
CA ALA A 639 -3.50 1.46 -6.40
C ALA A 639 -2.06 1.63 -6.95
N ARG A 640 -1.04 1.87 -6.10
CA ARG A 640 0.36 1.83 -6.52
C ARG A 640 0.78 0.43 -6.98
N ARG A 641 0.39 -0.62 -6.26
CA ARG A 641 0.67 -2.03 -6.64
C ARG A 641 0.02 -2.44 -7.97
N ASN A 642 -1.21 -1.98 -8.24
CA ASN A 642 -1.87 -2.22 -9.54
C ASN A 642 -1.25 -1.39 -10.67
N ARG A 643 -0.60 -0.26 -10.38
CA ARG A 643 0.06 0.61 -11.36
C ARG A 643 1.24 -0.09 -12.04
N ASP A 644 2.07 -0.77 -11.27
CA ASP A 644 3.27 -1.42 -11.81
C ASP A 644 2.95 -2.77 -12.47
N ARG A 645 1.89 -3.46 -12.04
CA ARG A 645 1.38 -4.67 -12.69
C ARG A 645 0.63 -4.40 -13.99
N ASN A 646 -0.11 -3.29 -14.09
CA ASN A 646 -0.90 -2.94 -15.28
C ASN A 646 -0.12 -2.16 -16.36
N ARG A 647 1.17 -1.92 -16.19
CA ARG A 647 2.04 -1.44 -17.28
C ARG A 647 2.37 -2.54 -18.31
N TRP A 648 1.98 -3.78 -18.04
CA TRP A 648 2.37 -4.96 -18.82
C TRP A 648 1.20 -5.84 -19.29
N TYR A 649 -0.08 -5.35 -19.19
CA TYR A 649 -1.25 -6.03 -19.73
C TYR A 649 -2.06 -5.11 -20.65
#